data_36e7fede8e39483fa15a9be60db2be28
#
_entry.id   36e7fede8e39483fa15a9be60db2be28
#
_cell.length_a   1.000
_cell.length_b   1.000
_cell.length_c   1.000
_cell.angle_alpha   90.00
_cell.angle_beta   90.00
_cell.angle_gamma   90.00
#
_symmetry.space_group_name_H-M   'P 1'
#
loop_
_entity.id
_entity.type
_entity.pdbx_description
1 polymer ?
#
loop_
_entity_poly.entity_id
_entity_poly.type
_entity_poly.pdbx_seq_one_letter_code
_entity_poly.pdbx_strand_id
1 'polypeptide(L)'
;MCRTLALLASCAAVLAVAPVSAQRPTTDPLEPGLDTVITPTRLVQALSDVPASVTVISAETIERFGIRSIPEALRIVPGMSVIHATGPDYQISYHGTNTLSPRRMNVLIDGISVYRPAFSEVIWSQLPVAIEDVQRIEVTRGPNSASYGPNSMLAIVNIITRNPNDMTLGLGAGTLGSNGLRELTARTALRLGETAVGVTASTSRDRGFDSLTQDTAGHDSLRIDRLAIRSQSRTGTQSTLALQASVARGTAEIPFIDNFQQSYPDRRFEDFYAGAQWATQLAANHELSVRLDHARQSSRQSWRTCLPTVALLPEMFALWRANPRYANEVLAGRVPTGGTPTDNALALAAITAIQALGAGALAPRCVRANQDVIQRRLDLELQDTYVFSDRLRVVGGLGLREQSGESQTYLGGKQSSTVRWLFANVEYRPVEPLSLNVGGYFERNSLSPSTFSPRAGANIRLAPGHTLRLVLSNGTRSPDIQEQRTNWSYRFEDVTPPLNGSTTAFFYQSRTGPGNLKSERIRSREVGYLWNAQSMGLLVDARVFDDRLSDLISERTNLAGLVPTNAGSVRLTGAELQVNLRFGSEWNGYANYAYLDNREATNILERTQWSRHSGSIGLSRDFGGGWQAAVAYAGQSGNGYQQSAYGRTDLVLSRAFDVDRVRWRATFGLQRLDSPLATYSIGSAEPLESRRSNRLAGYVRLAVTVP
;
A
#
# COMPACT_ATOMS: atom_id res chain seq x y z
N MET A 1 -4.28 -12.00 31.61
CA MET A 1 -3.56 -12.99 30.76
C MET A 1 -4.31 -14.31 30.55
N CYS A 2 -5.34 -14.65 31.29
CA CYS A 2 -6.02 -15.96 31.21
C CYS A 2 -7.33 -16.00 30.40
N ARG A 3 -7.82 -14.89 29.87
CA ARG A 3 -9.11 -14.87 29.12
C ARG A 3 -8.99 -14.94 27.58
N THR A 4 -7.80 -14.83 27.03
CA THR A 4 -7.59 -14.84 25.58
C THR A 4 -7.21 -16.22 25.00
N LEU A 5 -6.78 -17.14 25.85
CA LEU A 5 -6.45 -18.52 25.43
C LEU A 5 -7.70 -19.45 25.37
N ALA A 6 -8.78 -19.10 26.07
CA ALA A 6 -9.98 -19.93 26.09
C ALA A 6 -10.82 -19.90 24.81
N LEU A 7 -10.68 -18.86 23.97
CA LEU A 7 -11.40 -18.73 22.70
C LEU A 7 -10.76 -19.50 21.52
N LEU A 8 -9.47 -19.81 21.61
CA LEU A 8 -8.76 -20.59 20.60
C LEU A 8 -8.86 -22.11 20.80
N ALA A 9 -9.11 -22.56 22.03
CA ALA A 9 -9.24 -23.98 22.34
C ALA A 9 -10.63 -24.54 22.01
N SER A 10 -11.67 -23.71 21.92
CA SER A 10 -13.04 -24.16 21.65
C SER A 10 -13.34 -24.43 20.16
N CYS A 11 -12.50 -24.00 19.23
CA CYS A 11 -12.66 -24.28 17.79
C CYS A 11 -12.04 -25.61 17.33
N ALA A 12 -11.26 -26.29 18.18
CA ALA A 12 -10.59 -27.53 17.81
C ALA A 12 -11.41 -28.83 18.12
N ALA A 13 -12.56 -28.71 18.74
CA ALA A 13 -13.29 -29.86 19.29
C ALA A 13 -14.51 -30.37 18.46
N VAL A 14 -14.74 -29.84 17.25
CA VAL A 14 -15.88 -30.28 16.39
C VAL A 14 -15.38 -30.65 15.00
N LEU A 15 -14.64 -31.74 14.87
CA LEU A 15 -14.30 -32.33 13.57
C LEU A 15 -14.27 -33.87 13.65
N ALA A 16 -15.45 -34.44 13.73
CA ALA A 16 -15.66 -35.83 13.35
C ALA A 16 -16.72 -35.86 12.24
N VAL A 17 -16.31 -35.72 10.99
CA VAL A 17 -17.17 -35.94 9.81
C VAL A 17 -16.43 -36.81 8.81
N ALA A 18 -17.17 -37.77 8.28
CA ALA A 18 -16.78 -38.86 7.39
C ALA A 18 -16.08 -38.44 6.08
N PRO A 19 -15.30 -39.33 5.45
CA PRO A 19 -14.42 -38.96 4.34
C PRO A 19 -15.21 -38.78 3.03
N VAL A 20 -15.08 -37.60 2.46
CA VAL A 20 -15.39 -37.35 1.04
C VAL A 20 -14.10 -37.50 0.26
N SER A 21 -14.10 -38.38 -0.75
CA SER A 21 -12.96 -38.59 -1.66
C SER A 21 -12.57 -37.31 -2.37
N ALA A 22 -11.43 -36.75 -2.02
CA ALA A 22 -10.83 -35.64 -2.74
C ALA A 22 -10.12 -36.16 -3.99
N GLN A 23 -10.54 -35.73 -5.17
CA GLN A 23 -9.77 -35.89 -6.40
C GLN A 23 -8.45 -35.10 -6.26
N ARG A 24 -7.33 -35.79 -6.51
CA ARG A 24 -5.99 -35.17 -6.57
C ARG A 24 -5.97 -34.14 -7.69
N PRO A 25 -5.43 -32.92 -7.46
CA PRO A 25 -5.10 -32.05 -8.57
C PRO A 25 -3.99 -32.70 -9.39
N THR A 26 -4.24 -32.86 -10.68
CA THR A 26 -3.21 -33.27 -11.65
C THR A 26 -2.17 -32.15 -11.73
N THR A 27 -0.93 -32.48 -11.46
CA THR A 27 0.23 -31.58 -11.66
C THR A 27 0.45 -31.40 -13.15
N ASP A 28 -0.05 -30.30 -13.69
CA ASP A 28 0.27 -29.84 -15.03
C ASP A 28 1.53 -28.93 -15.00
N PRO A 29 2.47 -29.05 -15.95
CA PRO A 29 3.81 -28.45 -15.86
C PRO A 29 3.89 -26.92 -15.93
N LEU A 30 2.78 -26.23 -16.13
CA LEU A 30 2.60 -24.79 -15.91
C LEU A 30 1.21 -24.65 -15.30
N GLU A 31 1.11 -24.15 -14.06
CA GLU A 31 -0.23 -23.87 -13.49
C GLU A 31 -1.06 -23.10 -14.54
N PRO A 32 -2.25 -23.62 -14.98
CA PRO A 32 -3.06 -22.96 -15.99
C PRO A 32 -3.74 -21.70 -15.46
N GLY A 33 -2.99 -20.74 -14.98
CA GLY A 33 -3.49 -19.52 -14.34
C GLY A 33 -2.44 -18.43 -14.22
N LEU A 34 -1.14 -18.73 -14.38
CA LEU A 34 -0.07 -17.72 -14.35
C LEU A 34 0.07 -17.01 -15.71
N ASP A 35 -0.40 -17.59 -16.79
CA ASP A 35 -0.38 -16.98 -18.13
C ASP A 35 -1.54 -16.01 -18.38
N THR A 36 -2.50 -15.94 -17.45
CA THR A 36 -3.65 -15.04 -17.55
C THR A 36 -3.73 -14.07 -16.38
N VAL A 37 -4.05 -12.84 -16.70
CA VAL A 37 -4.20 -11.74 -15.72
C VAL A 37 -5.51 -11.00 -15.95
N ILE A 38 -6.04 -10.38 -14.90
CA ILE A 38 -7.28 -9.60 -14.95
C ILE A 38 -7.02 -8.11 -14.73
N THR A 39 -5.97 -7.77 -13.97
CA THR A 39 -5.74 -6.41 -13.49
C THR A 39 -5.60 -5.36 -14.61
N PRO A 40 -4.94 -5.59 -15.75
CA PRO A 40 -4.69 -4.52 -16.71
C PRO A 40 -5.95 -3.92 -17.35
N THR A 41 -6.97 -4.73 -17.64
CA THR A 41 -8.15 -4.32 -18.43
C THR A 41 -9.48 -4.66 -17.81
N ARG A 42 -9.48 -5.35 -16.65
CA ARG A 42 -10.66 -6.00 -16.01
C ARG A 42 -11.25 -7.15 -16.85
N LEU A 43 -10.58 -7.56 -17.91
CA LEU A 43 -10.85 -8.76 -18.66
C LEU A 43 -9.81 -9.83 -18.33
N VAL A 44 -10.22 -11.08 -18.24
CA VAL A 44 -9.26 -12.20 -18.17
C VAL A 44 -8.57 -12.32 -19.51
N GLN A 45 -7.27 -12.09 -19.57
CA GLN A 45 -6.47 -12.08 -20.79
C GLN A 45 -5.15 -12.81 -20.60
N ALA A 46 -4.63 -13.41 -21.65
CA ALA A 46 -3.25 -13.89 -21.66
C ALA A 46 -2.26 -12.73 -21.58
N LEU A 47 -1.10 -12.94 -20.97
CA LEU A 47 -0.04 -11.93 -20.85
C LEU A 47 0.38 -11.34 -22.21
N SER A 48 0.26 -12.12 -23.29
CA SER A 48 0.54 -11.68 -24.66
C SER A 48 -0.46 -10.65 -25.22
N ASP A 49 -1.67 -10.63 -24.65
CA ASP A 49 -2.79 -9.84 -25.19
C ASP A 49 -3.07 -8.58 -24.36
N VAL A 50 -2.46 -8.47 -23.15
CA VAL A 50 -2.65 -7.28 -22.30
C VAL A 50 -1.80 -6.10 -22.74
N PRO A 51 -2.38 -4.87 -22.76
CA PRO A 51 -1.66 -3.65 -23.15
C PRO A 51 -0.88 -3.07 -21.96
N ALA A 52 -0.11 -3.89 -21.26
CA ALA A 52 0.72 -3.48 -20.12
C ALA A 52 1.75 -4.56 -19.78
N SER A 53 2.88 -4.17 -19.21
CA SER A 53 3.78 -5.11 -18.54
C SER A 53 3.21 -5.52 -17.19
N VAL A 54 3.19 -6.81 -16.90
CA VAL A 54 2.63 -7.35 -15.65
C VAL A 54 3.64 -8.28 -14.99
N THR A 55 3.87 -8.06 -13.69
CA THR A 55 4.57 -9.02 -12.84
C THR A 55 3.54 -9.82 -12.06
N VAL A 56 3.59 -11.14 -12.17
CA VAL A 56 2.77 -12.06 -11.38
C VAL A 56 3.65 -12.75 -10.35
N ILE A 57 3.31 -12.63 -9.08
CA ILE A 57 4.00 -13.28 -7.96
C ILE A 57 3.04 -14.30 -7.37
N SER A 58 3.30 -15.58 -7.64
CA SER A 58 2.43 -16.68 -7.19
C SER A 58 2.64 -17.03 -5.72
N ALA A 59 1.67 -17.72 -5.12
CA ALA A 59 1.81 -18.33 -3.80
C ALA A 59 3.00 -19.29 -3.74
N GLU A 60 3.29 -20.01 -4.81
CA GLU A 60 4.47 -20.88 -4.91
C GLU A 60 5.77 -20.07 -4.81
N THR A 61 5.88 -18.97 -5.53
CA THR A 61 7.05 -18.07 -5.44
C THR A 61 7.20 -17.51 -4.02
N ILE A 62 6.11 -17.08 -3.39
CA ILE A 62 6.09 -16.58 -2.01
C ILE A 62 6.63 -17.66 -1.06
N GLU A 63 6.18 -18.90 -1.20
CA GLU A 63 6.58 -20.02 -0.35
C GLU A 63 8.03 -20.45 -0.59
N ARG A 64 8.45 -20.56 -1.88
CA ARG A 64 9.83 -20.98 -2.28
C ARG A 64 10.90 -20.05 -1.74
N PHE A 65 10.66 -18.75 -1.83
CA PHE A 65 11.62 -17.74 -1.38
C PHE A 65 11.42 -17.30 0.08
N GLY A 66 10.54 -17.98 0.83
CA GLY A 66 10.31 -17.70 2.25
C GLY A 66 9.81 -16.28 2.53
N ILE A 67 9.05 -15.70 1.60
CA ILE A 67 8.51 -14.34 1.69
C ILE A 67 7.40 -14.33 2.74
N ARG A 68 7.50 -13.45 3.74
CA ARG A 68 6.60 -13.42 4.90
C ARG A 68 5.59 -12.28 4.87
N SER A 69 5.76 -11.30 4.01
CA SER A 69 4.85 -10.16 3.91
C SER A 69 4.66 -9.71 2.46
N ILE A 70 3.53 -9.04 2.20
CA ILE A 70 3.24 -8.46 0.88
C ILE A 70 4.30 -7.44 0.45
N PRO A 71 4.76 -6.50 1.31
CA PRO A 71 5.88 -5.62 0.97
C PRO A 71 7.13 -6.35 0.48
N GLU A 72 7.48 -7.46 1.12
CA GLU A 72 8.66 -8.21 0.73
C GLU A 72 8.50 -8.91 -0.62
N ALA A 73 7.28 -9.36 -0.96
CA ALA A 73 6.98 -9.90 -2.28
C ALA A 73 7.20 -8.86 -3.39
N LEU A 74 6.90 -7.59 -3.13
CA LEU A 74 7.05 -6.52 -4.12
C LEU A 74 8.52 -6.22 -4.50
N ARG A 75 9.52 -6.75 -3.77
CA ARG A 75 10.94 -6.66 -4.16
C ARG A 75 11.25 -7.38 -5.48
N ILE A 76 10.37 -8.31 -5.89
CA ILE A 76 10.50 -9.04 -7.15
C ILE A 76 10.08 -8.17 -8.36
N VAL A 77 9.40 -7.05 -8.14
CA VAL A 77 8.87 -6.21 -9.22
C VAL A 77 9.94 -5.24 -9.72
N PRO A 78 10.26 -5.21 -11.03
CA PRO A 78 11.18 -4.22 -11.59
C PRO A 78 10.71 -2.79 -11.28
N GLY A 79 11.62 -1.90 -10.91
CA GLY A 79 11.31 -0.50 -10.61
C GLY A 79 10.63 -0.23 -9.27
N MET A 80 10.29 -1.28 -8.50
CA MET A 80 9.71 -1.14 -7.18
C MET A 80 10.80 -0.95 -6.12
N SER A 81 10.73 0.13 -5.39
CA SER A 81 11.55 0.38 -4.20
C SER A 81 10.80 -0.05 -2.96
N VAL A 82 11.39 -0.94 -2.17
CA VAL A 82 10.79 -1.47 -0.94
C VAL A 82 11.77 -1.32 0.20
N ILE A 83 11.51 -0.39 1.08
CA ILE A 83 12.31 -0.11 2.26
C ILE A 83 11.46 -0.40 3.49
N HIS A 84 11.94 -1.28 4.36
CA HIS A 84 11.34 -1.51 5.67
C HIS A 84 11.98 -0.50 6.65
N ALA A 85 11.37 0.65 6.82
CA ALA A 85 11.96 1.80 7.50
C ALA A 85 11.98 1.61 9.03
N THR A 86 10.86 1.23 9.62
CA THR A 86 10.69 0.92 11.04
C THR A 86 9.88 -0.36 11.18
N GLY A 87 9.75 -0.93 12.37
CA GLY A 87 8.92 -2.12 12.59
C GLY A 87 7.53 -2.03 11.91
N PRO A 88 6.73 -0.98 12.16
CA PRO A 88 5.43 -0.82 11.51
C PRO A 88 5.46 -0.24 10.09
N ASP A 89 6.53 0.45 9.65
CA ASP A 89 6.48 1.27 8.45
C ASP A 89 7.33 0.71 7.30
N TYR A 90 6.65 0.49 6.17
CA TYR A 90 7.27 0.20 4.88
C TYR A 90 7.11 1.40 3.95
N GLN A 91 8.21 1.86 3.38
CA GLN A 91 8.23 2.84 2.31
C GLN A 91 8.30 2.09 0.98
N ILE A 92 7.20 2.09 0.24
CA ILE A 92 7.11 1.39 -1.04
C ILE A 92 6.70 2.39 -2.10
N SER A 93 7.49 2.49 -3.15
CA SER A 93 7.20 3.36 -4.28
C SER A 93 7.58 2.70 -5.60
N TYR A 94 6.87 3.08 -6.64
CA TYR A 94 7.22 2.71 -7.99
C TYR A 94 7.77 3.93 -8.72
N HIS A 95 8.97 3.81 -9.31
CA HIS A 95 9.73 4.89 -9.93
C HIS A 95 10.06 6.07 -8.99
N GLY A 96 10.09 5.85 -7.69
CA GLY A 96 10.62 6.78 -6.70
C GLY A 96 9.77 8.01 -6.38
N THR A 97 8.71 8.30 -7.12
CA THR A 97 7.93 9.50 -6.87
C THR A 97 7.14 9.39 -5.57
N ASN A 98 7.39 10.34 -4.65
CA ASN A 98 6.77 10.41 -3.33
C ASN A 98 6.92 9.13 -2.49
N THR A 99 8.16 8.80 -2.11
CA THR A 99 8.50 7.55 -1.41
C THR A 99 7.87 7.40 -0.04
N LEU A 100 7.60 8.48 0.68
CA LEU A 100 7.04 8.43 2.03
C LEU A 100 5.56 8.08 2.05
N SER A 101 4.83 8.48 1.02
CA SER A 101 3.39 8.24 0.91
C SER A 101 3.05 8.01 -0.56
N PRO A 102 3.20 6.77 -1.07
CA PRO A 102 3.06 6.47 -2.49
C PRO A 102 1.62 6.64 -2.93
N ARG A 103 1.25 7.85 -3.33
CA ARG A 103 -0.12 8.25 -3.71
C ARG A 103 -0.43 8.01 -5.19
N ARG A 104 0.59 7.61 -5.99
CA ARG A 104 0.48 7.45 -7.45
C ARG A 104 0.43 5.99 -7.90
N MET A 105 0.35 5.08 -6.95
CA MET A 105 0.25 3.64 -7.16
C MET A 105 -0.99 3.13 -6.43
N ASN A 106 -1.90 2.45 -7.12
CA ASN A 106 -3.10 1.87 -6.50
C ASN A 106 -2.79 0.49 -5.91
N VAL A 107 -3.35 0.20 -4.75
CA VAL A 107 -3.23 -1.10 -4.09
C VAL A 107 -4.62 -1.65 -3.81
N LEU A 108 -4.84 -2.87 -4.29
CA LEU A 108 -6.13 -3.56 -4.23
C LEU A 108 -5.98 -4.89 -3.50
N ILE A 109 -7.03 -5.30 -2.81
CA ILE A 109 -7.24 -6.69 -2.37
C ILE A 109 -8.52 -7.15 -3.05
N ASP A 110 -8.44 -8.18 -3.89
CA ASP A 110 -9.55 -8.72 -4.70
C ASP A 110 -10.28 -7.62 -5.51
N GLY A 111 -9.52 -6.66 -6.06
CA GLY A 111 -10.04 -5.53 -6.81
C GLY A 111 -10.59 -4.36 -5.97
N ILE A 112 -10.58 -4.47 -4.64
CA ILE A 112 -11.03 -3.43 -3.72
C ILE A 112 -9.83 -2.60 -3.26
N SER A 113 -9.85 -1.29 -3.48
CA SER A 113 -8.77 -0.42 -3.05
C SER A 113 -8.66 -0.35 -1.52
N VAL A 114 -7.45 -0.52 -1.00
CA VAL A 114 -7.12 -0.40 0.43
C VAL A 114 -6.64 1.00 0.83
N TYR A 115 -6.66 1.95 -0.09
CA TYR A 115 -6.30 3.33 0.20
C TYR A 115 -7.17 3.95 1.27
N ARG A 116 -6.53 4.67 2.18
CA ARG A 116 -7.19 5.48 3.20
C ARG A 116 -7.70 6.78 2.59
N PRO A 117 -9.00 7.08 2.64
CA PRO A 117 -9.58 8.15 1.82
C PRO A 117 -9.16 9.57 2.22
N ALA A 118 -8.78 9.79 3.48
CA ALA A 118 -8.36 11.12 3.92
C ALA A 118 -6.92 11.46 3.57
N PHE A 119 -6.03 10.47 3.56
CA PHE A 119 -4.58 10.68 3.40
C PHE A 119 -4.00 10.03 2.14
N SER A 120 -4.82 9.34 1.35
CA SER A 120 -4.39 8.56 0.16
C SER A 120 -3.12 7.74 0.41
N GLU A 121 -3.10 7.04 1.51
CA GLU A 121 -1.96 6.22 1.94
C GLU A 121 -2.34 4.75 2.08
N VAL A 122 -1.35 3.88 1.99
CA VAL A 122 -1.45 2.47 2.33
C VAL A 122 -0.51 2.19 3.48
N ILE A 123 -1.04 1.76 4.62
CA ILE A 123 -0.21 1.29 5.73
C ILE A 123 -0.02 -0.22 5.54
N TRP A 124 1.08 -0.60 4.91
CA TRP A 124 1.35 -1.95 4.45
C TRP A 124 1.35 -3.01 5.55
N SER A 125 1.84 -2.67 6.73
CA SER A 125 1.83 -3.55 7.90
C SER A 125 0.42 -3.84 8.43
N GLN A 126 -0.56 -2.96 8.15
CA GLN A 126 -1.93 -3.04 8.64
C GLN A 126 -2.90 -3.65 7.63
N LEU A 127 -2.43 -4.12 6.47
CA LEU A 127 -3.29 -4.81 5.50
C LEU A 127 -4.01 -5.99 6.18
N PRO A 128 -5.34 -6.11 5.98
CA PRO A 128 -6.16 -7.12 6.66
C PRO A 128 -6.14 -8.48 5.94
N VAL A 129 -4.97 -8.87 5.45
CA VAL A 129 -4.75 -10.13 4.75
C VAL A 129 -3.47 -10.79 5.27
N ALA A 130 -3.55 -12.08 5.56
CA ALA A 130 -2.38 -12.90 5.87
C ALA A 130 -1.68 -13.33 4.57
N ILE A 131 -0.36 -13.46 4.60
CA ILE A 131 0.41 -13.86 3.41
C ILE A 131 0.01 -15.26 2.92
N GLU A 132 -0.43 -16.12 3.82
CA GLU A 132 -0.92 -17.46 3.54
C GLU A 132 -2.22 -17.49 2.74
N ASP A 133 -3.01 -16.41 2.79
CA ASP A 133 -4.26 -16.27 2.05
C ASP A 133 -4.03 -15.75 0.61
N VAL A 134 -2.83 -15.30 0.30
CA VAL A 134 -2.51 -14.81 -1.03
C VAL A 134 -2.42 -15.97 -2.01
N GLN A 135 -3.20 -15.90 -3.08
CA GLN A 135 -3.09 -16.80 -4.24
C GLN A 135 -2.00 -16.30 -5.18
N ARG A 136 -2.05 -15.01 -5.52
CA ARG A 136 -1.04 -14.32 -6.31
C ARG A 136 -1.14 -12.81 -6.11
N ILE A 137 -0.08 -12.11 -6.47
CA ILE A 137 -0.05 -10.65 -6.56
C ILE A 137 0.19 -10.29 -8.03
N GLU A 138 -0.73 -9.54 -8.63
CA GLU A 138 -0.55 -8.99 -9.97
C GLU A 138 -0.12 -7.53 -9.86
N VAL A 139 1.04 -7.20 -10.42
CA VAL A 139 1.52 -5.82 -10.48
C VAL A 139 1.54 -5.36 -11.93
N THR A 140 0.56 -4.52 -12.29
CA THR A 140 0.55 -3.83 -13.57
C THR A 140 1.48 -2.64 -13.50
N ARG A 141 2.51 -2.63 -14.34
CA ARG A 141 3.55 -1.61 -14.41
C ARG A 141 3.19 -0.58 -15.48
N GLY A 142 3.32 0.71 -15.15
CA GLY A 142 2.87 1.83 -15.99
C GLY A 142 1.45 2.29 -15.69
N PRO A 143 1.01 3.41 -16.31
CA PRO A 143 -0.29 4.01 -16.05
C PRO A 143 -1.44 3.09 -16.44
N ASN A 144 -2.36 2.88 -15.50
CA ASN A 144 -3.56 2.06 -15.71
C ASN A 144 -4.85 2.76 -15.22
N SER A 145 -4.84 4.07 -15.21
CA SER A 145 -6.00 4.88 -14.81
C SER A 145 -7.22 4.66 -15.69
N ALA A 146 -7.05 4.21 -16.93
CA ALA A 146 -8.15 3.87 -17.85
C ALA A 146 -9.02 2.71 -17.34
N SER A 147 -8.51 1.83 -16.49
CA SER A 147 -9.24 0.69 -15.95
C SER A 147 -9.69 0.89 -14.50
N TYR A 148 -8.89 1.56 -13.68
CA TYR A 148 -9.12 1.66 -12.22
C TYR A 148 -9.18 3.11 -11.72
N GLY A 149 -9.17 4.08 -12.60
CA GLY A 149 -9.29 5.50 -12.27
C GLY A 149 -8.05 6.10 -11.61
N PRO A 150 -8.22 7.25 -10.96
CA PRO A 150 -7.16 7.95 -10.25
C PRO A 150 -6.45 7.08 -9.21
N ASN A 151 -5.22 7.43 -8.89
CA ASN A 151 -4.23 6.68 -8.09
C ASN A 151 -3.56 5.51 -8.82
N SER A 152 -4.12 5.01 -9.95
CA SER A 152 -3.48 4.02 -10.83
C SER A 152 -2.55 4.71 -11.85
N MET A 153 -1.82 5.72 -11.40
CA MET A 153 -1.07 6.64 -12.26
C MET A 153 0.28 6.07 -12.69
N LEU A 154 0.97 5.32 -11.83
CA LEU A 154 2.27 4.71 -12.12
C LEU A 154 2.22 3.19 -12.12
N ALA A 155 1.47 2.57 -11.22
CA ALA A 155 1.30 1.13 -11.12
C ALA A 155 0.01 0.75 -10.40
N ILE A 156 -0.38 -0.52 -10.54
CA ILE A 156 -1.41 -1.16 -9.69
C ILE A 156 -0.81 -2.42 -9.09
N VAL A 157 -1.00 -2.57 -7.79
CA VAL A 157 -0.74 -3.82 -7.06
C VAL A 157 -2.09 -4.43 -6.70
N ASN A 158 -2.45 -5.57 -7.27
CA ASN A 158 -3.67 -6.30 -6.94
C ASN A 158 -3.32 -7.61 -6.23
N ILE A 159 -3.66 -7.69 -4.96
CA ILE A 159 -3.47 -8.86 -4.12
C ILE A 159 -4.71 -9.73 -4.27
N ILE A 160 -4.57 -10.85 -4.95
CA ILE A 160 -5.65 -11.80 -5.20
C ILE A 160 -5.58 -12.88 -4.14
N THR A 161 -6.66 -13.03 -3.38
CA THR A 161 -6.73 -14.02 -2.31
C THR A 161 -7.23 -15.38 -2.82
N ARG A 162 -6.95 -16.43 -2.05
CA ARG A 162 -7.42 -17.79 -2.37
C ARG A 162 -8.93 -17.88 -2.33
N ASN A 163 -9.50 -18.51 -3.34
CA ASN A 163 -10.92 -18.83 -3.33
C ASN A 163 -11.21 -19.88 -2.23
N PRO A 164 -12.27 -19.72 -1.42
CA PRO A 164 -12.65 -20.72 -0.42
C PRO A 164 -12.86 -22.13 -0.98
N ASN A 165 -13.26 -22.26 -2.25
CA ASN A 165 -13.41 -23.57 -2.90
C ASN A 165 -12.07 -24.31 -3.12
N ASP A 166 -10.97 -23.57 -3.21
CA ASP A 166 -9.62 -24.09 -3.50
C ASP A 166 -8.75 -24.17 -2.24
N MET A 167 -9.30 -23.80 -1.08
CA MET A 167 -8.59 -23.90 0.18
C MET A 167 -8.59 -25.34 0.71
N THR A 168 -7.48 -25.74 1.34
CA THR A 168 -7.38 -26.96 2.13
C THR A 168 -8.23 -26.87 3.39
N LEU A 169 -8.66 -28.01 3.95
CA LEU A 169 -9.50 -28.07 5.15
C LEU A 169 -8.87 -27.31 6.33
N GLY A 170 -7.56 -27.36 6.47
CA GLY A 170 -6.87 -26.69 7.54
C GLY A 170 -5.44 -26.29 7.19
N LEU A 171 -5.01 -25.15 7.74
CA LEU A 171 -3.62 -24.71 7.76
C LEU A 171 -3.32 -24.10 9.11
N GLY A 172 -2.20 -24.52 9.71
CA GLY A 172 -1.58 -23.88 10.86
C GLY A 172 -0.14 -23.50 10.52
N ALA A 173 0.31 -22.30 10.88
CA ALA A 173 1.70 -21.91 10.68
C ALA A 173 2.19 -21.05 11.85
N GLY A 174 3.37 -21.38 12.38
CA GLY A 174 4.04 -20.62 13.43
C GLY A 174 5.43 -20.21 13.01
N THR A 175 5.83 -18.96 13.28
CA THR A 175 7.16 -18.41 12.99
C THR A 175 7.74 -17.80 14.24
N LEU A 176 9.01 -18.09 14.50
CA LEU A 176 9.84 -17.44 15.52
C LEU A 176 11.10 -16.89 14.85
N GLY A 177 11.51 -15.69 15.22
CA GLY A 177 12.69 -15.09 14.59
C GLY A 177 13.39 -14.01 15.42
N SER A 178 14.39 -13.42 14.80
CA SER A 178 15.12 -12.27 15.34
C SER A 178 14.18 -11.11 15.66
N ASN A 179 14.63 -10.16 16.46
CA ASN A 179 13.89 -8.98 16.89
C ASN A 179 12.57 -9.31 17.62
N GLY A 180 12.52 -10.48 18.29
CA GLY A 180 11.32 -10.93 19.00
C GLY A 180 10.14 -11.27 18.10
N LEU A 181 10.39 -11.50 16.81
CA LEU A 181 9.38 -11.91 15.85
C LEU A 181 8.66 -13.17 16.31
N ARG A 182 7.34 -13.09 16.33
CA ARG A 182 6.43 -14.21 16.61
C ARG A 182 5.19 -14.06 15.75
N GLU A 183 4.97 -15.05 14.89
CA GLU A 183 3.78 -15.08 14.03
C GLU A 183 3.05 -16.40 14.23
N LEU A 184 1.74 -16.35 14.20
CA LEU A 184 0.88 -17.52 14.20
C LEU A 184 -0.29 -17.26 13.24
N THR A 185 -0.53 -18.21 12.34
CA THR A 185 -1.66 -18.20 11.41
C THR A 185 -2.40 -19.52 11.52
N ALA A 186 -3.73 -19.44 11.57
CA ALA A 186 -4.62 -20.58 11.47
C ALA A 186 -5.69 -20.28 10.42
N ARG A 187 -5.94 -21.23 9.52
CA ARG A 187 -6.97 -21.14 8.49
C ARG A 187 -7.76 -22.44 8.43
N THR A 188 -9.06 -22.32 8.21
CA THR A 188 -9.93 -23.46 7.90
C THR A 188 -10.87 -23.11 6.75
N ALA A 189 -11.24 -24.11 5.95
CA ALA A 189 -12.26 -23.99 4.93
C ALA A 189 -13.32 -25.07 5.11
N LEU A 190 -14.57 -24.68 4.95
CA LEU A 190 -15.73 -25.55 5.10
C LEU A 190 -16.63 -25.40 3.90
N ARG A 191 -17.26 -26.50 3.49
CA ARG A 191 -18.30 -26.48 2.47
C ARG A 191 -19.66 -26.75 3.10
N LEU A 192 -20.58 -25.81 2.94
CA LEU A 192 -21.93 -25.83 3.45
C LEU A 192 -22.91 -25.82 2.27
N GLY A 193 -23.23 -27.00 1.72
CA GLY A 193 -23.99 -27.11 0.48
C GLY A 193 -23.29 -26.44 -0.70
N GLU A 194 -23.93 -25.45 -1.32
CA GLU A 194 -23.41 -24.68 -2.46
C GLU A 194 -22.49 -23.52 -2.03
N THR A 195 -22.22 -23.40 -0.73
CA THR A 195 -21.39 -22.33 -0.18
C THR A 195 -20.08 -22.89 0.36
N ALA A 196 -18.95 -22.39 -0.11
CA ALA A 196 -17.65 -22.58 0.51
C ALA A 196 -17.31 -21.37 1.39
N VAL A 197 -16.80 -21.63 2.59
CA VAL A 197 -16.43 -20.61 3.58
C VAL A 197 -15.01 -20.86 4.04
N GLY A 198 -14.16 -19.84 3.92
CA GLY A 198 -12.81 -19.82 4.47
C GLY A 198 -12.72 -18.83 5.63
N VAL A 199 -12.07 -19.24 6.72
CA VAL A 199 -11.80 -18.39 7.88
C VAL A 199 -10.31 -18.43 8.18
N THR A 200 -9.67 -17.26 8.26
CA THR A 200 -8.25 -17.10 8.60
C THR A 200 -8.11 -16.19 9.80
N ALA A 201 -7.37 -16.64 10.80
CA ALA A 201 -6.95 -15.83 11.94
C ALA A 201 -5.43 -15.80 12.00
N SER A 202 -4.85 -14.62 12.19
CA SER A 202 -3.39 -14.49 12.35
C SER A 202 -3.02 -13.44 13.40
N THR A 203 -1.89 -13.65 14.06
CA THR A 203 -1.26 -12.69 14.95
C THR A 203 0.21 -12.56 14.61
N SER A 204 0.73 -11.34 14.65
CA SER A 204 2.15 -11.06 14.48
C SER A 204 2.62 -10.07 15.52
N ARG A 205 3.82 -10.28 16.05
CA ARG A 205 4.51 -9.39 16.98
C ARG A 205 5.97 -9.29 16.58
N ASP A 206 6.47 -8.06 16.60
CA ASP A 206 7.84 -7.71 16.31
C ASP A 206 8.27 -6.59 17.27
N ARG A 207 9.48 -6.65 17.81
CA ARG A 207 10.03 -5.58 18.67
C ARG A 207 10.60 -4.41 17.87
N GLY A 208 10.60 -4.52 16.53
CA GLY A 208 11.19 -3.53 15.65
C GLY A 208 12.72 -3.66 15.57
N PHE A 209 13.39 -2.58 15.28
CA PHE A 209 14.83 -2.54 15.04
C PHE A 209 15.55 -1.78 16.14
N ASP A 210 16.82 -2.16 16.37
CA ASP A 210 17.69 -1.42 17.26
C ASP A 210 18.27 -0.20 16.54
N SER A 211 18.39 0.92 17.25
CA SER A 211 19.00 2.16 16.74
C SER A 211 20.52 2.09 16.83
N LEU A 212 21.22 2.48 15.75
CA LEU A 212 22.69 2.63 15.77
C LEU A 212 23.18 3.86 16.53
N THR A 213 22.31 4.86 16.67
CA THR A 213 22.71 6.14 17.25
C THR A 213 22.57 6.18 18.77
N GLN A 214 21.74 5.31 19.35
CA GLN A 214 21.40 5.35 20.77
C GLN A 214 21.72 4.08 21.54
N ASP A 215 22.19 3.03 20.87
CA ASP A 215 22.43 1.68 21.43
C ASP A 215 21.26 1.14 22.29
N THR A 216 20.05 1.49 21.87
CA THR A 216 18.78 1.20 22.55
C THR A 216 17.77 0.63 21.57
N ALA A 217 16.72 -0.02 22.09
CA ALA A 217 15.56 -0.43 21.29
C ALA A 217 14.97 0.79 20.58
N GLY A 218 14.63 0.64 19.29
CA GLY A 218 14.18 1.73 18.42
C GLY A 218 12.78 2.27 18.73
N HIS A 219 12.06 1.73 19.75
CA HIS A 219 10.67 2.08 20.05
C HIS A 219 9.78 2.04 18.79
N ASP A 220 9.94 0.98 18.00
CA ASP A 220 9.21 0.77 16.75
C ASP A 220 8.58 -0.63 16.67
N SER A 221 8.14 -1.16 17.81
CA SER A 221 7.47 -2.46 17.86
C SER A 221 6.11 -2.41 17.17
N LEU A 222 5.71 -3.56 16.63
CA LEU A 222 4.39 -3.78 16.04
C LEU A 222 3.74 -5.02 16.64
N ARG A 223 2.48 -4.88 17.02
CA ARG A 223 1.58 -6.00 17.31
C ARG A 223 0.34 -5.86 16.46
N ILE A 224 -0.02 -6.94 15.74
CA ILE A 224 -1.22 -6.96 14.93
C ILE A 224 -1.92 -8.31 15.00
N ASP A 225 -3.25 -8.27 15.15
CA ASP A 225 -4.14 -9.41 15.11
C ASP A 225 -5.08 -9.23 13.90
N ARG A 226 -5.28 -10.28 13.09
CA ARG A 226 -6.14 -10.27 11.90
C ARG A 226 -7.15 -11.39 11.96
N LEU A 227 -8.36 -11.11 11.47
CA LEU A 227 -9.38 -12.11 11.21
C LEU A 227 -9.99 -11.80 9.83
N ALA A 228 -10.08 -12.81 8.97
CA ALA A 228 -10.72 -12.72 7.67
C ALA A 228 -11.70 -13.87 7.47
N ILE A 229 -12.86 -13.56 6.93
CA ILE A 229 -13.89 -14.52 6.55
C ILE A 229 -14.22 -14.25 5.10
N ARG A 230 -14.20 -15.29 4.28
CA ARG A 230 -14.57 -15.24 2.86
C ARG A 230 -15.53 -16.35 2.56
N SER A 231 -16.53 -16.07 1.71
CA SER A 231 -17.43 -17.11 1.22
C SER A 231 -17.68 -16.97 -0.26
N GLN A 232 -17.88 -18.10 -0.91
CA GLN A 232 -18.29 -18.20 -2.29
C GLN A 232 -19.48 -19.12 -2.39
N SER A 233 -20.63 -18.60 -2.85
CA SER A 233 -21.89 -19.32 -2.94
C SER A 233 -22.36 -19.34 -4.39
N ARG A 234 -22.93 -20.45 -4.82
CA ARG A 234 -23.81 -20.46 -6.00
C ARG A 234 -25.21 -20.06 -5.57
N THR A 235 -25.76 -18.99 -6.19
CA THR A 235 -27.11 -18.47 -5.90
C THR A 235 -28.13 -18.85 -6.99
N GLY A 236 -27.68 -19.68 -7.94
CA GLY A 236 -28.45 -20.19 -9.07
C GLY A 236 -27.55 -20.96 -10.02
N THR A 237 -28.10 -21.38 -11.17
CA THR A 237 -27.32 -22.14 -12.17
C THR A 237 -26.25 -21.28 -12.86
N GLN A 238 -26.45 -19.96 -12.90
CA GLN A 238 -25.59 -19.01 -13.62
C GLN A 238 -25.12 -17.84 -12.73
N SER A 239 -25.38 -17.89 -11.44
CA SER A 239 -25.11 -16.77 -10.54
C SER A 239 -24.25 -17.20 -9.37
N THR A 240 -23.34 -16.33 -8.95
CA THR A 240 -22.48 -16.50 -7.79
C THR A 240 -22.52 -15.27 -6.88
N LEU A 241 -22.38 -15.50 -5.58
CA LEU A 241 -22.24 -14.47 -4.56
C LEU A 241 -20.96 -14.71 -3.78
N ALA A 242 -20.04 -13.76 -3.83
CA ALA A 242 -18.86 -13.71 -3.00
C ALA A 242 -19.06 -12.70 -1.86
N LEU A 243 -18.83 -13.11 -0.63
CA LEU A 243 -18.84 -12.23 0.54
C LEU A 243 -17.48 -12.29 1.21
N GLN A 244 -17.03 -11.16 1.69
CA GLN A 244 -15.79 -11.06 2.48
C GLN A 244 -15.96 -10.06 3.62
N ALA A 245 -15.33 -10.38 4.75
CA ALA A 245 -15.16 -9.45 5.86
C ALA A 245 -13.81 -9.69 6.49
N SER A 246 -13.10 -8.62 6.81
CA SER A 246 -11.79 -8.72 7.46
C SER A 246 -11.57 -7.56 8.43
N VAL A 247 -10.85 -7.85 9.50
CA VAL A 247 -10.42 -6.88 10.49
C VAL A 247 -8.93 -7.08 10.79
N ALA A 248 -8.22 -5.97 10.89
CA ALA A 248 -6.86 -5.90 11.42
C ALA A 248 -6.84 -4.89 12.56
N ARG A 249 -6.35 -5.29 13.73
CA ARG A 249 -6.24 -4.41 14.90
C ARG A 249 -4.90 -4.61 15.58
N GLY A 250 -4.38 -3.54 16.17
CA GLY A 250 -3.10 -3.66 16.84
C GLY A 250 -2.60 -2.38 17.47
N THR A 251 -1.32 -2.43 17.83
CA THR A 251 -0.55 -1.32 18.37
C THR A 251 0.77 -1.20 17.62
N ALA A 252 1.16 0.03 17.33
CA ALA A 252 2.45 0.36 16.73
C ALA A 252 3.12 1.42 17.61
N GLU A 253 4.34 1.15 18.05
CA GLU A 253 5.19 2.18 18.66
C GLU A 253 5.64 3.18 17.62
N ILE A 254 5.88 4.40 18.02
CA ILE A 254 6.33 5.49 17.16
C ILE A 254 7.71 5.94 17.63
N PRO A 255 8.77 5.74 16.81
CA PRO A 255 10.16 6.00 17.23
C PRO A 255 10.53 7.49 17.22
N PHE A 256 9.57 8.38 17.26
CA PHE A 256 9.79 9.81 17.19
C PHE A 256 9.36 10.50 18.48
N ILE A 257 9.91 11.68 18.73
CA ILE A 257 9.42 12.61 19.73
C ILE A 257 8.45 13.61 19.09
N ASP A 258 7.50 14.10 19.86
CA ASP A 258 6.58 15.13 19.42
C ASP A 258 7.27 16.52 19.36
N ASN A 259 6.55 17.53 18.88
CA ASN A 259 7.04 18.92 18.83
C ASN A 259 7.31 19.52 20.22
N PHE A 260 7.04 18.80 21.30
CA PHE A 260 7.18 19.23 22.69
C PHE A 260 8.23 18.42 23.45
N GLN A 261 9.09 17.70 22.71
CA GLN A 261 10.15 16.83 23.26
C GLN A 261 9.63 15.66 24.09
N GLN A 262 8.40 15.23 23.84
CA GLN A 262 7.79 14.05 24.47
C GLN A 262 7.77 12.90 23.48
N SER A 263 8.01 11.67 23.96
CA SER A 263 7.82 10.47 23.15
C SER A 263 6.35 10.32 22.79
N TYR A 264 6.07 9.99 21.53
CA TYR A 264 4.72 9.63 21.13
C TYR A 264 4.25 8.38 21.88
N PRO A 265 3.00 8.32 22.33
CA PRO A 265 2.41 7.07 22.82
C PRO A 265 2.17 6.10 21.65
N ASP A 266 1.99 4.84 21.99
CA ASP A 266 1.60 3.82 21.04
C ASP A 266 0.36 4.22 20.24
N ARG A 267 0.43 4.07 18.95
CA ARG A 267 -0.71 4.22 18.05
C ARG A 267 -1.54 2.93 18.05
N ARG A 268 -2.77 3.00 18.50
CA ARG A 268 -3.75 1.92 18.41
C ARG A 268 -4.53 2.06 17.13
N PHE A 269 -4.67 0.97 16.36
CA PHE A 269 -5.41 1.00 15.10
C PHE A 269 -6.40 -0.17 14.99
N GLU A 270 -7.45 0.06 14.22
CA GLU A 270 -8.42 -0.94 13.81
C GLU A 270 -8.90 -0.62 12.40
N ASP A 271 -8.64 -1.52 11.47
CA ASP A 271 -9.05 -1.44 10.08
C ASP A 271 -10.03 -2.57 9.78
N PHE A 272 -11.23 -2.22 9.35
CA PHE A 272 -12.31 -3.13 8.98
C PHE A 272 -12.65 -2.96 7.51
N TYR A 273 -12.80 -4.08 6.81
CA TYR A 273 -13.23 -4.15 5.42
C TYR A 273 -14.33 -5.19 5.27
N ALA A 274 -15.37 -4.87 4.50
CA ALA A 274 -16.41 -5.80 4.11
C ALA A 274 -16.78 -5.57 2.65
N GLY A 275 -17.06 -6.65 1.93
CA GLY A 275 -17.43 -6.60 0.53
C GLY A 275 -18.42 -7.70 0.16
N ALA A 276 -19.29 -7.39 -0.80
CA ALA A 276 -20.21 -8.32 -1.43
C ALA A 276 -20.11 -8.13 -2.95
N GLN A 277 -19.91 -9.20 -3.69
CA GLN A 277 -19.95 -9.22 -5.14
C GLN A 277 -20.91 -10.28 -5.62
N TRP A 278 -21.92 -9.86 -6.35
CA TRP A 278 -22.82 -10.76 -7.07
C TRP A 278 -22.48 -10.69 -8.55
N ALA A 279 -22.31 -11.86 -9.18
CA ALA A 279 -22.04 -11.97 -10.61
C ALA A 279 -23.01 -12.99 -11.22
N THR A 280 -23.50 -12.71 -12.43
CA THR A 280 -24.44 -13.59 -13.14
C THR A 280 -24.13 -13.61 -14.64
N GLN A 281 -24.19 -14.78 -15.24
CA GLN A 281 -24.17 -14.97 -16.67
C GLN A 281 -25.59 -14.75 -17.21
N LEU A 282 -25.82 -13.63 -17.89
CA LEU A 282 -27.09 -13.33 -18.56
C LEU A 282 -27.25 -14.14 -19.83
N ALA A 283 -26.13 -14.46 -20.50
CA ALA A 283 -26.02 -15.37 -21.63
C ALA A 283 -24.59 -15.97 -21.63
N ALA A 284 -24.32 -16.96 -22.46
CA ALA A 284 -23.00 -17.60 -22.57
C ALA A 284 -21.84 -16.60 -22.85
N ASN A 285 -22.16 -15.46 -23.44
CA ASN A 285 -21.22 -14.41 -23.83
C ASN A 285 -21.46 -13.07 -23.07
N HIS A 286 -22.30 -13.05 -22.03
CA HIS A 286 -22.71 -11.82 -21.35
C HIS A 286 -22.73 -12.02 -19.83
N GLU A 287 -21.85 -11.32 -19.12
CA GLU A 287 -21.75 -11.34 -17.66
C GLU A 287 -22.04 -9.94 -17.08
N LEU A 288 -22.88 -9.91 -16.05
CA LEU A 288 -23.16 -8.73 -15.23
C LEU A 288 -22.65 -8.97 -13.81
N SER A 289 -21.98 -8.00 -13.23
CA SER A 289 -21.59 -8.04 -11.82
C SER A 289 -21.93 -6.73 -11.09
N VAL A 290 -22.30 -6.87 -9.82
CA VAL A 290 -22.54 -5.78 -8.88
C VAL A 290 -21.68 -5.99 -7.65
N ARG A 291 -20.95 -4.96 -7.24
CA ARG A 291 -20.08 -4.99 -6.07
C ARG A 291 -20.41 -3.84 -5.12
N LEU A 292 -20.51 -4.18 -3.85
CA LEU A 292 -20.67 -3.24 -2.74
C LEU A 292 -19.55 -3.47 -1.74
N ASP A 293 -18.77 -2.42 -1.42
CA ASP A 293 -17.63 -2.49 -0.53
C ASP A 293 -17.71 -1.40 0.54
N HIS A 294 -17.38 -1.76 1.78
CA HIS A 294 -17.26 -0.84 2.90
C HIS A 294 -15.90 -0.98 3.57
N ALA A 295 -15.26 0.14 3.86
CA ALA A 295 -14.05 0.21 4.66
C ALA A 295 -14.20 1.24 5.80
N ARG A 296 -13.74 0.86 7.00
CA ARG A 296 -13.59 1.75 8.14
C ARG A 296 -12.21 1.56 8.75
N GLN A 297 -11.43 2.62 8.80
CA GLN A 297 -10.07 2.62 9.33
C GLN A 297 -10.00 3.64 10.45
N SER A 298 -9.47 3.23 11.60
CA SER A 298 -9.32 4.12 12.75
C SER A 298 -7.93 4.01 13.34
N SER A 299 -7.39 5.15 13.72
CA SER A 299 -6.14 5.28 14.44
C SER A 299 -6.38 6.18 15.64
N ARG A 300 -5.90 5.76 16.82
CA ARG A 300 -6.03 6.51 18.07
C ARG A 300 -4.66 6.70 18.69
N GLN A 301 -4.37 7.96 19.02
CA GLN A 301 -3.13 8.35 19.68
C GLN A 301 -3.38 9.61 20.50
N SER A 302 -3.32 9.51 21.81
CA SER A 302 -3.61 10.62 22.73
C SER A 302 -2.62 10.60 23.89
N TRP A 303 -2.09 11.77 24.27
CA TRP A 303 -1.11 11.90 25.34
C TRP A 303 -1.26 13.23 26.07
N ARG A 304 -0.65 13.29 27.25
CA ARG A 304 -0.51 14.54 28.02
C ARG A 304 0.88 15.12 27.77
N THR A 305 0.93 16.44 27.56
CA THR A 305 2.17 17.19 27.43
C THR A 305 2.00 18.54 28.15
N CYS A 306 3.11 19.20 28.50
CA CYS A 306 3.07 20.49 29.14
C CYS A 306 3.84 21.50 28.31
N LEU A 307 3.24 22.67 28.12
CA LEU A 307 3.73 23.74 27.26
C LEU A 307 3.82 25.06 28.02
N PRO A 308 4.72 25.95 27.65
CA PRO A 308 4.66 27.33 28.14
C PRO A 308 3.33 27.99 27.79
N THR A 309 2.76 28.77 28.67
CA THR A 309 1.48 29.46 28.48
C THR A 309 1.46 30.29 27.19
N VAL A 310 2.58 30.91 26.84
CA VAL A 310 2.72 31.69 25.57
C VAL A 310 2.36 30.91 24.33
N ALA A 311 2.66 29.62 24.27
CA ALA A 311 2.35 28.77 23.12
C ALA A 311 0.84 28.52 22.96
N LEU A 312 0.05 28.70 23.99
CA LEU A 312 -1.39 28.42 24.05
C LEU A 312 -2.26 29.68 23.91
N LEU A 313 -1.65 30.85 23.77
CA LEU A 313 -2.38 32.11 23.64
C LEU A 313 -3.21 32.16 22.35
N PRO A 314 -4.47 32.57 22.38
CA PRO A 314 -5.29 32.76 21.17
C PRO A 314 -4.66 33.71 20.16
N GLU A 315 -3.98 34.78 20.62
CA GLU A 315 -3.28 35.76 19.80
C GLU A 315 -2.09 35.12 19.08
N MET A 316 -1.36 34.24 19.72
CA MET A 316 -0.28 33.45 19.10
C MET A 316 -0.82 32.50 18.05
N PHE A 317 -1.94 31.85 18.33
CA PHE A 317 -2.58 30.97 17.35
C PHE A 317 -3.08 31.74 16.12
N ALA A 318 -3.68 32.93 16.33
CA ALA A 318 -4.11 33.80 15.24
C ALA A 318 -2.91 34.25 14.37
N LEU A 319 -1.78 34.60 15.02
CA LEU A 319 -0.56 34.96 14.33
C LEU A 319 0.03 33.76 13.54
N TRP A 320 0.05 32.57 14.13
CA TRP A 320 0.46 31.34 13.44
C TRP A 320 -0.33 31.09 12.15
N ARG A 321 -1.64 31.26 12.22
CA ARG A 321 -2.53 31.06 11.07
C ARG A 321 -2.28 32.07 9.96
N ALA A 322 -1.97 33.31 10.31
CA ALA A 322 -1.76 34.38 9.35
C ALA A 322 -0.33 34.37 8.78
N ASN A 323 0.68 34.28 9.65
CA ASN A 323 2.07 34.34 9.28
C ASN A 323 2.96 33.53 10.25
N PRO A 324 3.22 32.24 9.96
CA PRO A 324 4.04 31.37 10.82
C PRO A 324 5.46 31.90 11.07
N ARG A 325 6.06 32.62 10.10
CA ARG A 325 7.37 33.26 10.29
C ARG A 325 7.32 34.28 11.42
N TYR A 326 6.30 35.13 11.43
CA TYR A 326 6.09 36.12 12.48
C TYR A 326 5.89 35.49 13.85
N ALA A 327 5.11 34.42 13.91
CA ALA A 327 4.90 33.69 15.15
C ALA A 327 6.21 33.11 15.71
N ASN A 328 7.07 32.55 14.85
CA ASN A 328 8.40 32.08 15.26
C ASN A 328 9.29 33.21 15.78
N GLU A 329 9.27 34.38 15.11
CA GLU A 329 10.07 35.53 15.57
C GLU A 329 9.60 36.05 16.92
N VAL A 330 8.27 36.15 17.12
CA VAL A 330 7.69 36.54 18.41
C VAL A 330 8.04 35.55 19.52
N LEU A 331 7.93 34.24 19.28
CA LEU A 331 8.34 33.21 20.24
C LEU A 331 9.84 33.26 20.57
N ALA A 332 10.66 33.68 19.60
CA ALA A 332 12.09 33.91 19.81
C ALA A 332 12.42 35.26 20.48
N GLY A 333 11.40 36.00 20.94
CA GLY A 333 11.57 37.29 21.58
C GLY A 333 11.94 38.43 20.62
N ARG A 334 11.73 38.28 19.31
CA ARG A 334 12.01 39.30 18.31
C ARG A 334 10.74 39.98 17.82
N VAL A 335 10.85 41.26 17.45
CA VAL A 335 9.77 41.98 16.78
C VAL A 335 9.89 41.73 15.27
N PRO A 336 8.90 41.03 14.67
CA PRO A 336 8.97 40.72 13.25
C PRO A 336 8.77 41.94 12.36
N THR A 337 9.37 41.95 11.16
CA THR A 337 9.30 43.04 10.18
C THR A 337 9.05 42.50 8.76
N GLY A 338 8.56 43.42 7.86
CA GLY A 338 8.41 43.14 6.43
C GLY A 338 7.15 42.32 6.07
N GLY A 339 6.17 42.21 6.97
CA GLY A 339 4.86 41.62 6.69
C GLY A 339 3.80 42.63 6.27
N THR A 340 2.58 42.16 6.11
CA THR A 340 1.42 42.99 5.84
C THR A 340 0.99 43.78 7.07
N PRO A 341 0.19 44.86 6.91
CA PRO A 341 -0.40 45.57 8.06
C PRO A 341 -1.17 44.65 9.02
N THR A 342 -1.86 43.63 8.50
CA THR A 342 -2.55 42.62 9.27
C THR A 342 -1.59 41.75 10.10
N ASP A 343 -0.47 41.31 9.48
CA ASP A 343 0.54 40.52 10.19
C ASP A 343 1.15 41.33 11.35
N ASN A 344 1.43 42.62 11.10
CA ASN A 344 1.99 43.51 12.12
C ASN A 344 1.00 43.75 13.29
N ALA A 345 -0.30 43.91 12.98
CA ALA A 345 -1.33 44.04 14.01
C ALA A 345 -1.48 42.79 14.88
N LEU A 346 -1.48 41.60 14.24
CA LEU A 346 -1.51 40.31 14.95
C LEU A 346 -0.26 40.08 15.80
N ALA A 347 0.91 40.44 15.30
CA ALA A 347 2.16 40.35 16.06
C ALA A 347 2.15 41.29 17.27
N LEU A 348 1.66 42.52 17.12
CA LEU A 348 1.52 43.46 18.20
C LEU A 348 0.54 42.92 19.27
N ALA A 349 -0.59 42.38 18.89
CA ALA A 349 -1.56 41.75 19.78
C ALA A 349 -0.92 40.61 20.59
N ALA A 350 -0.18 39.72 19.89
CA ALA A 350 0.52 38.61 20.53
C ALA A 350 1.59 39.08 21.50
N ILE A 351 2.41 40.06 21.13
CA ILE A 351 3.45 40.66 22.00
C ILE A 351 2.80 41.30 23.24
N THR A 352 1.72 42.05 23.04
CA THR A 352 0.99 42.70 24.16
C THR A 352 0.42 41.64 25.12
N ALA A 353 -0.17 40.56 24.60
CA ALA A 353 -0.69 39.46 25.44
C ALA A 353 0.44 38.77 26.22
N ILE A 354 1.60 38.57 25.61
CA ILE A 354 2.80 37.98 26.24
C ILE A 354 3.29 38.92 27.38
N GLN A 355 3.38 40.21 27.12
CA GLN A 355 3.82 41.21 28.09
C GLN A 355 2.87 41.29 29.29
N ALA A 356 1.54 41.20 29.04
CA ALA A 356 0.54 41.18 30.10
C ALA A 356 0.67 39.97 31.05
N LEU A 357 1.18 38.84 30.53
CA LEU A 357 1.45 37.64 31.36
C LEU A 357 2.74 37.77 32.18
N GLY A 358 3.69 38.62 31.76
CA GLY A 358 4.99 38.73 32.42
C GLY A 358 5.69 37.37 32.56
N ALA A 359 6.16 37.06 33.77
CA ALA A 359 6.80 35.78 34.08
C ALA A 359 5.83 34.57 33.87
N GLY A 360 4.54 34.80 33.96
CA GLY A 360 3.52 33.77 33.70
C GLY A 360 3.49 33.26 32.25
N ALA A 361 4.11 33.99 31.31
CA ALA A 361 4.19 33.54 29.90
C ALA A 361 4.95 32.21 29.75
N LEU A 362 5.95 31.96 30.58
CA LEU A 362 6.73 30.74 30.58
C LEU A 362 6.21 29.67 31.54
N ALA A 363 5.20 29.99 32.38
CA ALA A 363 4.61 29.01 33.29
C ALA A 363 4.03 27.84 32.51
N PRO A 364 4.32 26.58 32.92
CA PRO A 364 3.85 25.42 32.19
C PRO A 364 2.35 25.21 32.40
N ARG A 365 1.66 24.87 31.32
CA ARG A 365 0.29 24.34 31.31
C ARG A 365 0.27 22.98 30.72
N CYS A 366 -0.32 22.01 31.43
CA CYS A 366 -0.43 20.66 30.96
C CYS A 366 -1.75 20.48 30.19
N VAL A 367 -1.70 19.78 29.07
CA VAL A 367 -2.79 19.64 28.12
C VAL A 367 -2.89 18.19 27.63
N ARG A 368 -4.04 17.81 27.10
CA ARG A 368 -4.22 16.57 26.38
C ARG A 368 -4.22 16.83 24.88
N ALA A 369 -3.23 16.27 24.18
CA ALA A 369 -3.13 16.25 22.74
C ALA A 369 -3.75 14.96 22.19
N ASN A 370 -4.24 14.98 20.94
CA ASN A 370 -4.64 13.79 20.24
C ASN A 370 -4.31 13.90 18.73
N GLN A 371 -4.11 12.74 18.11
CA GLN A 371 -3.96 12.57 16.67
C GLN A 371 -4.93 11.50 16.16
N ASP A 372 -6.11 11.44 16.74
CA ASP A 372 -7.14 10.47 16.36
C ASP A 372 -7.65 10.75 14.97
N VAL A 373 -7.81 9.66 14.20
CA VAL A 373 -8.34 9.70 12.83
C VAL A 373 -9.32 8.55 12.65
N ILE A 374 -10.47 8.84 12.06
CA ILE A 374 -11.42 7.83 11.56
C ILE A 374 -11.69 8.11 10.09
N GLN A 375 -11.55 7.08 9.27
CA GLN A 375 -11.80 7.17 7.84
C GLN A 375 -12.83 6.13 7.44
N ARG A 376 -13.74 6.49 6.52
CA ARG A 376 -14.80 5.60 6.04
C ARG A 376 -14.92 5.73 4.54
N ARG A 377 -15.22 4.61 3.88
CA ARG A 377 -15.51 4.54 2.47
C ARG A 377 -16.61 3.52 2.21
N LEU A 378 -17.51 3.87 1.31
CA LEU A 378 -18.54 3.00 0.76
C LEU A 378 -18.48 3.12 -0.76
N ASP A 379 -18.29 1.99 -1.45
CA ASP A 379 -18.21 1.89 -2.91
C ASP A 379 -19.37 1.02 -3.42
N LEU A 380 -20.04 1.45 -4.47
CA LEU A 380 -20.96 0.65 -5.26
C LEU A 380 -20.49 0.69 -6.71
N GLU A 381 -20.29 -0.48 -7.33
CA GLU A 381 -19.89 -0.60 -8.74
C GLU A 381 -20.74 -1.64 -9.46
N LEU A 382 -21.17 -1.30 -10.66
CA LEU A 382 -21.79 -2.19 -11.61
C LEU A 382 -20.84 -2.35 -12.79
N GLN A 383 -20.56 -3.59 -13.19
CA GLN A 383 -19.74 -3.92 -14.34
C GLN A 383 -20.48 -4.89 -15.25
N ASP A 384 -20.41 -4.61 -16.53
CA ASP A 384 -20.96 -5.44 -17.61
C ASP A 384 -19.82 -5.89 -18.53
N THR A 385 -19.78 -7.17 -18.86
CA THR A 385 -18.78 -7.75 -19.76
C THR A 385 -19.50 -8.50 -20.88
N TYR A 386 -19.26 -8.08 -22.12
CA TYR A 386 -19.88 -8.66 -23.28
C TYR A 386 -18.84 -9.13 -24.30
N VAL A 387 -18.96 -10.40 -24.73
CA VAL A 387 -18.16 -11.02 -25.79
C VAL A 387 -19.01 -11.03 -27.08
N PHE A 388 -18.80 -10.05 -27.95
CA PHE A 388 -19.54 -9.95 -29.21
C PHE A 388 -19.14 -11.06 -30.20
N SER A 389 -17.85 -11.41 -30.18
CA SER A 389 -17.26 -12.47 -30.98
C SER A 389 -15.87 -12.83 -30.43
N ASP A 390 -15.23 -13.83 -30.97
CA ASP A 390 -13.83 -14.19 -30.66
C ASP A 390 -12.84 -13.05 -30.93
N ARG A 391 -13.27 -12.04 -31.71
CA ARG A 391 -12.47 -10.88 -32.09
C ARG A 391 -12.80 -9.61 -31.34
N LEU A 392 -13.96 -9.51 -30.67
CA LEU A 392 -14.41 -8.30 -30.02
C LEU A 392 -14.99 -8.58 -28.64
N ARG A 393 -14.34 -8.07 -27.61
CA ARG A 393 -14.79 -8.11 -26.23
C ARG A 393 -14.86 -6.69 -25.66
N VAL A 394 -15.86 -6.42 -24.84
CA VAL A 394 -16.06 -5.14 -24.19
C VAL A 394 -16.34 -5.37 -22.72
N VAL A 395 -15.71 -4.58 -21.88
CA VAL A 395 -16.10 -4.43 -20.47
C VAL A 395 -16.36 -2.96 -20.18
N GLY A 396 -17.44 -2.68 -19.50
CA GLY A 396 -17.80 -1.32 -19.08
C GLY A 396 -18.42 -1.34 -17.71
N GLY A 397 -18.49 -0.20 -17.08
CA GLY A 397 -19.11 -0.11 -15.77
C GLY A 397 -19.21 1.32 -15.27
N LEU A 398 -19.95 1.44 -14.20
CA LEU A 398 -20.16 2.72 -13.51
C LEU A 398 -20.14 2.50 -11.99
N GLY A 399 -19.83 3.54 -11.26
CA GLY A 399 -19.83 3.44 -9.80
C GLY A 399 -19.96 4.74 -9.07
N LEU A 400 -20.20 4.59 -7.80
CA LEU A 400 -20.36 5.66 -6.82
C LEU A 400 -19.52 5.34 -5.59
N ARG A 401 -18.82 6.34 -5.08
CA ARG A 401 -18.08 6.29 -3.81
C ARG A 401 -18.46 7.43 -2.91
N GLU A 402 -18.75 7.10 -1.68
CA GLU A 402 -18.81 8.07 -0.58
C GLU A 402 -17.67 7.80 0.38
N GLN A 403 -16.94 8.86 0.74
CA GLN A 403 -15.80 8.73 1.61
C GLN A 403 -15.69 9.92 2.57
N SER A 404 -15.13 9.67 3.76
CA SER A 404 -14.92 10.70 4.77
C SER A 404 -13.69 10.44 5.61
N GLY A 405 -13.09 11.52 6.08
CA GLY A 405 -12.10 11.54 7.15
C GLY A 405 -12.57 12.40 8.30
N GLU A 406 -12.31 12.00 9.52
CA GLU A 406 -12.67 12.72 10.75
C GLU A 406 -11.46 12.78 11.66
N SER A 407 -11.00 13.99 11.97
CA SER A 407 -9.91 14.28 12.89
C SER A 407 -9.99 15.72 13.32
N GLN A 408 -9.91 15.96 14.62
CA GLN A 408 -9.84 17.33 15.14
C GLN A 408 -8.49 17.98 14.79
N THR A 409 -7.42 17.23 14.90
CA THR A 409 -6.05 17.73 14.67
C THR A 409 -5.75 17.95 13.19
N TYR A 410 -6.05 16.97 12.33
CA TYR A 410 -5.62 17.04 10.91
C TYR A 410 -6.62 17.75 10.00
N LEU A 411 -7.92 17.68 10.31
CA LEU A 411 -8.99 18.12 9.44
C LEU A 411 -9.89 19.18 10.06
N GLY A 412 -9.73 19.48 11.34
CA GLY A 412 -10.61 20.38 12.09
C GLY A 412 -12.02 19.83 12.25
N GLY A 413 -12.20 18.51 12.21
CA GLY A 413 -13.46 17.80 12.31
C GLY A 413 -13.67 16.80 11.17
N LYS A 414 -14.93 16.57 10.77
CA LYS A 414 -15.28 15.64 9.70
C LYS A 414 -15.31 16.33 8.34
N GLN A 415 -14.59 15.73 7.37
CA GLN A 415 -14.59 16.12 5.96
C GLN A 415 -15.04 14.93 5.11
N SER A 416 -15.77 15.19 4.01
CA SER A 416 -16.29 14.13 3.13
C SER A 416 -16.11 14.48 1.67
N SER A 417 -16.13 13.45 0.82
CA SER A 417 -16.17 13.61 -0.63
C SER A 417 -16.99 12.51 -1.29
N THR A 418 -17.54 12.84 -2.46
CA THR A 418 -18.28 11.92 -3.33
C THR A 418 -17.56 11.81 -4.66
N VAL A 419 -17.43 10.58 -5.16
CA VAL A 419 -16.82 10.27 -6.45
C VAL A 419 -17.80 9.45 -7.27
N ARG A 420 -17.97 9.80 -8.55
CA ARG A 420 -18.76 9.05 -9.53
C ARG A 420 -17.89 8.77 -10.73
N TRP A 421 -17.99 7.57 -11.28
CA TRP A 421 -17.20 7.19 -12.43
C TRP A 421 -17.95 6.37 -13.45
N LEU A 422 -17.41 6.40 -14.65
CA LEU A 422 -17.77 5.54 -15.78
C LEU A 422 -16.46 5.06 -16.43
N PHE A 423 -16.37 3.79 -16.78
CA PHE A 423 -15.25 3.25 -17.52
C PHE A 423 -15.70 2.29 -18.63
N ALA A 424 -14.86 2.15 -19.65
CA ALA A 424 -14.99 1.12 -20.65
C ALA A 424 -13.61 0.71 -21.18
N ASN A 425 -13.46 -0.59 -21.49
CA ASN A 425 -12.32 -1.14 -22.21
C ASN A 425 -12.81 -2.07 -23.31
N VAL A 426 -12.23 -1.92 -24.48
CA VAL A 426 -12.53 -2.69 -25.69
C VAL A 426 -11.27 -3.42 -26.10
N GLU A 427 -11.37 -4.73 -26.30
CA GLU A 427 -10.36 -5.54 -26.97
C GLU A 427 -10.89 -5.93 -28.36
N TYR A 428 -10.09 -5.62 -29.39
CA TYR A 428 -10.42 -5.93 -30.76
C TYR A 428 -9.25 -6.60 -31.49
N ARG A 429 -9.51 -7.74 -32.12
CA ARG A 429 -8.53 -8.53 -32.89
C ARG A 429 -8.90 -8.51 -34.37
N PRO A 430 -8.48 -7.48 -35.14
CA PRO A 430 -8.82 -7.39 -36.56
C PRO A 430 -8.25 -8.57 -37.36
N VAL A 431 -7.04 -8.98 -37.01
CA VAL A 431 -6.34 -10.14 -37.59
C VAL A 431 -5.63 -10.89 -36.45
N GLU A 432 -5.31 -12.16 -36.65
CA GLU A 432 -4.76 -13.02 -35.61
C GLU A 432 -3.52 -12.49 -34.92
N PRO A 433 -2.50 -11.91 -35.62
CA PRO A 433 -1.30 -11.41 -34.94
C PRO A 433 -1.47 -10.05 -34.23
N LEU A 434 -2.62 -9.38 -34.35
CA LEU A 434 -2.84 -8.05 -33.83
C LEU A 434 -4.01 -7.99 -32.83
N SER A 435 -3.72 -7.61 -31.57
CA SER A 435 -4.73 -7.27 -30.57
C SER A 435 -4.65 -5.79 -30.23
N LEU A 436 -5.76 -5.09 -30.41
CA LEU A 436 -5.92 -3.67 -30.07
C LEU A 436 -6.73 -3.56 -28.78
N ASN A 437 -6.28 -2.73 -27.87
CA ASN A 437 -6.97 -2.41 -26.62
C ASN A 437 -7.17 -0.91 -26.53
N VAL A 438 -8.40 -0.47 -26.38
CA VAL A 438 -8.76 0.94 -26.17
C VAL A 438 -9.66 1.04 -24.97
N GLY A 439 -9.32 1.92 -24.06
CA GLY A 439 -10.10 2.13 -22.84
C GLY A 439 -10.07 3.55 -22.34
N GLY A 440 -10.97 3.85 -21.43
CA GLY A 440 -11.05 5.15 -20.80
C GLY A 440 -11.83 5.10 -19.49
N TYR A 441 -11.48 6.01 -18.61
CA TYR A 441 -12.12 6.21 -17.31
C TYR A 441 -12.46 7.69 -17.12
N PHE A 442 -13.73 7.98 -16.92
CA PHE A 442 -14.21 9.30 -16.59
C PHE A 442 -14.55 9.35 -15.10
N GLU A 443 -14.04 10.35 -14.40
CA GLU A 443 -14.33 10.59 -12.98
C GLU A 443 -14.86 11.99 -12.75
N ARG A 444 -15.87 12.08 -11.92
CA ARG A 444 -16.35 13.32 -11.29
C ARG A 444 -16.15 13.21 -9.79
N ASN A 445 -15.23 14.03 -9.26
CA ASN A 445 -14.87 14.06 -7.85
C ASN A 445 -15.28 15.41 -7.24
N SER A 446 -15.87 15.40 -6.05
CA SER A 446 -16.26 16.64 -5.36
C SER A 446 -15.08 17.48 -4.85
N LEU A 447 -13.87 16.91 -4.87
CA LEU A 447 -12.64 17.59 -4.42
C LEU A 447 -11.85 18.24 -5.56
N SER A 448 -12.15 17.92 -6.83
CA SER A 448 -11.36 18.40 -7.98
C SER A 448 -12.23 18.45 -9.25
N PRO A 449 -11.79 19.18 -10.29
CA PRO A 449 -12.42 19.12 -11.60
C PRO A 449 -12.50 17.69 -12.14
N SER A 450 -13.53 17.41 -12.97
CA SER A 450 -13.68 16.10 -13.62
C SER A 450 -12.47 15.75 -14.47
N THR A 451 -12.15 14.45 -14.54
CA THR A 451 -11.00 13.93 -15.26
C THR A 451 -11.39 12.84 -16.25
N PHE A 452 -10.61 12.71 -17.32
CA PHE A 452 -10.70 11.61 -18.27
C PHE A 452 -9.31 11.01 -18.50
N SER A 453 -9.20 9.69 -18.36
CA SER A 453 -7.96 8.93 -18.45
C SER A 453 -8.05 7.90 -19.58
N PRO A 454 -7.70 8.24 -20.83
CA PRO A 454 -7.71 7.30 -21.93
C PRO A 454 -6.44 6.46 -22.01
N ARG A 455 -6.56 5.27 -22.60
CA ARG A 455 -5.45 4.39 -22.99
C ARG A 455 -5.73 3.73 -24.34
N ALA A 456 -4.69 3.61 -25.14
CA ALA A 456 -4.67 2.80 -26.37
C ALA A 456 -3.43 1.93 -26.39
N GLY A 457 -3.58 0.67 -26.71
CA GLY A 457 -2.50 -0.30 -26.81
C GLY A 457 -2.66 -1.20 -28.03
N ALA A 458 -1.53 -1.60 -28.60
CA ALA A 458 -1.45 -2.57 -29.67
C ALA A 458 -0.44 -3.66 -29.28
N ASN A 459 -0.87 -4.91 -29.30
CA ASN A 459 -0.03 -6.08 -29.13
C ASN A 459 0.11 -6.77 -30.49
N ILE A 460 1.34 -6.91 -30.95
CA ILE A 460 1.67 -7.48 -32.27
C ILE A 460 2.44 -8.75 -32.01
N ARG A 461 1.84 -9.89 -32.32
CA ARG A 461 2.49 -11.20 -32.27
C ARG A 461 3.43 -11.35 -33.46
N LEU A 462 4.74 -11.27 -33.21
CA LEU A 462 5.79 -11.33 -34.23
C LEU A 462 6.07 -12.77 -34.67
N ALA A 463 6.02 -13.70 -33.72
CA ALA A 463 6.22 -15.14 -33.88
C ALA A 463 5.56 -15.85 -32.66
N PRO A 464 5.44 -17.18 -32.66
CA PRO A 464 4.97 -17.93 -31.50
C PRO A 464 5.78 -17.59 -30.26
N GLY A 465 5.09 -17.13 -29.19
CA GLY A 465 5.70 -16.69 -27.94
C GLY A 465 6.33 -15.29 -27.96
N HIS A 466 6.38 -14.58 -29.09
CA HIS A 466 7.01 -13.27 -29.22
C HIS A 466 5.97 -12.18 -29.49
N THR A 467 5.81 -11.24 -28.59
CA THR A 467 4.84 -10.13 -28.70
C THR A 467 5.53 -8.78 -28.53
N LEU A 468 5.36 -7.90 -29.50
CA LEU A 468 5.70 -6.48 -29.37
C LEU A 468 4.46 -5.73 -28.88
N ARG A 469 4.65 -4.83 -27.92
CA ARG A 469 3.60 -4.04 -27.29
C ARG A 469 3.89 -2.56 -27.45
N LEU A 470 2.89 -1.81 -27.89
CA LEU A 470 2.93 -0.35 -28.00
C LEU A 470 1.78 0.20 -27.16
N VAL A 471 2.06 1.12 -26.23
CA VAL A 471 1.04 1.68 -25.34
C VAL A 471 1.16 3.19 -25.24
N LEU A 472 0.03 3.86 -25.39
CA LEU A 472 -0.15 5.28 -25.13
C LEU A 472 -1.21 5.42 -24.04
N SER A 473 -0.88 6.10 -22.96
CA SER A 473 -1.82 6.29 -21.86
C SER A 473 -1.71 7.66 -21.21
N ASN A 474 -2.86 8.20 -20.83
CA ASN A 474 -2.96 9.34 -19.94
C ASN A 474 -3.60 8.86 -18.64
N GLY A 475 -3.00 9.21 -17.52
CA GLY A 475 -3.52 8.90 -16.20
C GLY A 475 -3.68 10.17 -15.36
N THR A 476 -4.47 10.04 -14.30
CA THR A 476 -4.68 11.14 -13.36
C THR A 476 -4.59 10.63 -11.93
N ARG A 477 -4.29 11.53 -10.99
CA ARG A 477 -4.48 11.33 -9.55
C ARG A 477 -5.27 12.50 -8.99
N SER A 478 -6.43 12.22 -8.44
CA SER A 478 -7.24 13.24 -7.77
C SER A 478 -6.63 13.60 -6.40
N PRO A 479 -6.71 14.88 -5.96
CA PRO A 479 -6.30 15.24 -4.62
C PRO A 479 -7.15 14.51 -3.58
N ASP A 480 -6.55 14.19 -2.45
CA ASP A 480 -7.26 13.60 -1.32
C ASP A 480 -7.91 14.66 -0.42
N ILE A 481 -8.64 14.19 0.62
CA ILE A 481 -9.33 15.08 1.55
C ILE A 481 -8.32 15.94 2.31
N GLN A 482 -7.17 15.38 2.73
CA GLN A 482 -6.15 16.13 3.44
C GLN A 482 -5.50 17.19 2.56
N GLU A 483 -5.10 16.85 1.34
CA GLU A 483 -4.49 17.80 0.41
C GLU A 483 -5.41 18.99 0.14
N GLN A 484 -6.71 18.74 -0.03
CA GLN A 484 -7.67 19.75 -0.44
C GLN A 484 -8.26 20.54 0.73
N ARG A 485 -8.44 19.89 1.89
CA ARG A 485 -9.25 20.42 3.01
C ARG A 485 -8.58 20.28 4.37
N THR A 486 -7.25 20.09 4.42
CA THR A 486 -6.57 20.02 5.71
C THR A 486 -6.74 21.32 6.49
N ASN A 487 -6.92 21.16 7.80
CA ASN A 487 -6.86 22.23 8.79
C ASN A 487 -6.07 21.68 9.97
N TRP A 488 -4.77 21.49 9.75
CA TRP A 488 -3.91 20.80 10.71
C TRP A 488 -3.44 21.77 11.78
N SER A 489 -4.11 21.67 12.94
CA SER A 489 -3.72 22.36 14.17
C SER A 489 -4.02 21.47 15.37
N TYR A 490 -3.24 21.59 16.44
CA TYR A 490 -3.58 20.91 17.68
C TYR A 490 -4.67 21.65 18.41
N ARG A 491 -5.81 21.00 18.63
CA ARG A 491 -6.81 21.40 19.60
C ARG A 491 -6.54 20.62 20.87
N PHE A 492 -6.03 21.31 21.87
CA PHE A 492 -5.79 20.73 23.17
C PHE A 492 -7.04 20.77 24.04
N GLU A 493 -7.18 19.76 24.88
CA GLU A 493 -8.21 19.62 25.88
C GLU A 493 -7.57 19.47 27.26
N ASP A 494 -8.37 19.59 28.32
CA ASP A 494 -7.93 19.43 29.72
C ASP A 494 -6.76 20.35 30.06
N VAL A 495 -6.78 21.61 29.62
CA VAL A 495 -5.77 22.63 29.92
C VAL A 495 -5.76 22.90 31.41
N THR A 496 -4.63 22.63 32.07
CA THR A 496 -4.48 22.74 33.53
C THR A 496 -3.18 23.46 33.90
N PRO A 497 -3.25 24.58 34.65
CA PRO A 497 -4.46 25.32 35.02
C PRO A 497 -5.16 25.92 33.78
N PRO A 498 -6.49 26.20 33.84
CA PRO A 498 -7.22 26.79 32.72
C PRO A 498 -6.60 28.09 32.23
N LEU A 499 -6.63 28.31 30.89
CA LEU A 499 -6.17 29.54 30.27
C LEU A 499 -7.35 30.51 30.11
N ASN A 500 -7.33 31.65 30.78
CA ASN A 500 -8.44 32.63 30.79
C ASN A 500 -9.82 31.98 31.04
N GLY A 501 -9.86 31.00 31.96
CA GLY A 501 -11.07 30.24 32.30
C GLY A 501 -11.41 29.11 31.31
N SER A 502 -10.66 28.97 30.20
CA SER A 502 -10.87 27.89 29.22
C SER A 502 -10.04 26.66 29.55
N THR A 503 -10.65 25.48 29.43
CA THR A 503 -9.98 24.17 29.48
C THR A 503 -9.60 23.65 28.09
N THR A 504 -9.78 24.46 27.05
CA THR A 504 -9.35 24.14 25.68
C THR A 504 -8.43 25.24 25.14
N ALA A 505 -7.44 24.86 24.33
CA ALA A 505 -6.55 25.79 23.64
C ALA A 505 -6.19 25.26 22.25
N PHE A 506 -5.73 26.16 21.39
CA PHE A 506 -5.20 25.79 20.10
C PHE A 506 -3.70 26.09 20.07
N PHE A 507 -2.97 25.24 19.37
CA PHE A 507 -1.55 25.42 19.15
C PHE A 507 -1.19 25.12 17.71
N TYR A 508 -0.41 26.03 17.12
CA TYR A 508 0.28 25.81 15.86
C TYR A 508 -0.65 25.41 14.71
N GLN A 509 -0.55 26.12 13.59
CA GLN A 509 -1.17 25.74 12.33
C GLN A 509 -0.07 25.18 11.41
N SER A 510 -0.07 23.87 11.19
CA SER A 510 0.93 23.20 10.36
C SER A 510 0.60 23.27 8.88
N ARG A 511 -0.68 23.08 8.53
CA ARG A 511 -1.11 22.98 7.14
C ARG A 511 -2.54 23.48 6.97
N THR A 512 -2.79 24.15 5.83
CA THR A 512 -4.14 24.54 5.40
C THR A 512 -4.35 24.06 3.97
N GLY A 513 -5.48 23.39 3.72
CA GLY A 513 -5.87 22.96 2.38
C GLY A 513 -6.29 24.16 1.54
N PRO A 514 -5.81 24.29 0.29
CA PRO A 514 -6.11 25.44 -0.56
C PRO A 514 -7.53 25.44 -1.12
N GLY A 515 -8.20 24.27 -1.15
CA GLY A 515 -9.57 24.12 -1.67
C GLY A 515 -9.70 24.16 -3.19
N ASN A 516 -8.64 24.38 -3.95
CA ASN A 516 -8.66 24.57 -5.41
C ASN A 516 -7.63 23.74 -6.18
N LEU A 517 -7.11 22.68 -5.59
CA LEU A 517 -6.16 21.77 -6.25
C LEU A 517 -6.81 21.08 -7.45
N LYS A 518 -6.02 20.91 -8.49
CA LYS A 518 -6.34 20.10 -9.67
C LYS A 518 -5.80 18.69 -9.51
N SER A 519 -6.30 17.76 -10.29
CA SER A 519 -5.73 16.43 -10.39
C SER A 519 -4.34 16.46 -11.04
N GLU A 520 -3.40 15.68 -10.51
CA GLU A 520 -2.12 15.39 -11.16
C GLU A 520 -2.35 14.64 -12.47
N ARG A 521 -1.43 14.75 -13.41
CA ARG A 521 -1.53 14.13 -14.74
C ARG A 521 -0.24 13.43 -15.12
N ILE A 522 -0.38 12.30 -15.80
CA ILE A 522 0.70 11.61 -16.49
C ILE A 522 0.34 11.40 -17.96
N ARG A 523 1.33 11.58 -18.84
CA ARG A 523 1.30 11.11 -20.23
C ARG A 523 2.44 10.14 -20.42
N SER A 524 2.11 8.91 -20.77
CA SER A 524 3.06 7.81 -20.92
C SER A 524 3.08 7.28 -22.34
N ARG A 525 4.27 6.94 -22.80
CA ARG A 525 4.55 6.22 -24.04
C ARG A 525 5.43 5.04 -23.71
N GLU A 526 4.99 3.86 -24.08
CA GLU A 526 5.69 2.63 -23.74
C GLU A 526 5.87 1.75 -24.99
N VAL A 527 7.04 1.14 -25.08
CA VAL A 527 7.32 0.03 -26.00
C VAL A 527 7.76 -1.15 -25.16
N GLY A 528 7.04 -2.26 -25.28
CA GLY A 528 7.31 -3.48 -24.53
C GLY A 528 7.57 -4.67 -25.48
N TYR A 529 8.33 -5.63 -25.01
CA TYR A 529 8.56 -6.90 -25.70
C TYR A 529 8.39 -8.03 -24.71
N LEU A 530 7.53 -8.97 -25.04
CA LEU A 530 7.30 -10.19 -24.29
C LEU A 530 7.78 -11.39 -25.09
N TRP A 531 8.63 -12.21 -24.47
CA TRP A 531 9.00 -13.53 -24.99
C TRP A 531 8.59 -14.59 -23.96
N ASN A 532 7.57 -15.36 -24.32
CA ASN A 532 7.08 -16.50 -23.56
C ASN A 532 7.48 -17.80 -24.25
N ALA A 533 8.62 -18.36 -23.87
CA ALA A 533 9.15 -19.61 -24.38
C ALA A 533 8.76 -20.76 -23.45
N GLN A 534 7.49 -21.17 -23.46
CA GLN A 534 6.92 -22.18 -22.57
C GLN A 534 7.72 -23.50 -22.58
N SER A 535 8.18 -23.95 -23.76
CA SER A 535 8.98 -25.18 -23.88
C SER A 535 10.32 -25.13 -23.14
N MET A 536 10.85 -23.92 -22.90
CA MET A 536 12.08 -23.69 -22.14
C MET A 536 11.80 -23.25 -20.69
N GLY A 537 10.52 -23.08 -20.32
CA GLY A 537 10.14 -22.51 -19.04
C GLY A 537 10.64 -21.09 -18.85
N LEU A 538 10.78 -20.30 -19.93
CA LEU A 538 11.35 -18.96 -19.91
C LEU A 538 10.31 -17.92 -20.28
N LEU A 539 10.17 -16.90 -19.40
CA LEU A 539 9.41 -15.69 -19.69
C LEU A 539 10.35 -14.49 -19.57
N VAL A 540 10.39 -13.65 -20.60
CA VAL A 540 11.12 -12.38 -20.62
C VAL A 540 10.13 -11.27 -20.95
N ASP A 541 10.01 -10.27 -20.09
CA ASP A 541 9.24 -9.04 -20.32
C ASP A 541 10.18 -7.84 -20.19
N ALA A 542 10.40 -7.13 -21.29
CA ALA A 542 11.20 -5.93 -21.35
C ALA A 542 10.35 -4.75 -21.78
N ARG A 543 10.58 -3.56 -21.19
CA ARG A 543 9.91 -2.34 -21.64
C ARG A 543 10.83 -1.12 -21.53
N VAL A 544 10.56 -0.14 -22.38
CA VAL A 544 11.10 1.22 -22.29
C VAL A 544 9.95 2.21 -22.25
N PHE A 545 10.13 3.31 -21.53
CA PHE A 545 9.06 4.28 -21.31
C PHE A 545 9.56 5.73 -21.26
N ASP A 546 8.67 6.65 -21.61
CA ASP A 546 8.81 8.11 -21.43
C ASP A 546 7.52 8.63 -20.78
N ASP A 547 7.61 8.97 -19.50
CA ASP A 547 6.50 9.41 -18.66
C ASP A 547 6.67 10.89 -18.34
N ARG A 548 5.67 11.71 -18.67
CA ARG A 548 5.64 13.13 -18.34
C ARG A 548 4.54 13.40 -17.33
N LEU A 549 4.96 13.76 -16.13
CA LEU A 549 4.08 14.09 -15.02
C LEU A 549 4.00 15.62 -14.89
N SER A 550 2.79 16.11 -14.71
CA SER A 550 2.50 17.54 -14.55
C SER A 550 1.40 17.79 -13.50
N ASP A 551 1.26 19.04 -13.08
CA ASP A 551 0.31 19.44 -12.05
C ASP A 551 0.51 18.65 -10.73
N LEU A 552 1.74 18.20 -10.46
CA LEU A 552 2.02 17.38 -9.28
C LEU A 552 1.74 18.17 -8.00
N ILE A 553 1.01 17.56 -7.09
CA ILE A 553 0.70 18.12 -5.78
C ILE A 553 1.92 17.89 -4.91
N SER A 554 2.70 18.95 -4.75
CA SER A 554 3.95 18.95 -4.01
C SER A 554 3.78 19.73 -2.72
N GLU A 555 4.27 19.15 -1.64
CA GLU A 555 4.38 19.85 -0.37
C GLU A 555 5.64 20.73 -0.41
N ARG A 556 5.47 22.02 -0.20
CA ARG A 556 6.62 22.86 0.12
C ARG A 556 7.01 22.62 1.57
N THR A 557 8.15 22.00 1.77
CA THR A 557 8.78 21.90 3.09
C THR A 557 9.38 23.26 3.45
N ASN A 558 8.58 24.20 3.86
CA ASN A 558 9.07 25.34 4.61
C ASN A 558 8.29 25.46 5.93
N LEU A 559 8.95 25.92 6.96
CA LEU A 559 8.40 26.14 8.29
C LEU A 559 7.25 27.19 8.33
N ALA A 560 6.92 27.79 7.20
CA ALA A 560 5.98 28.90 7.08
C ALA A 560 4.57 28.51 6.65
N GLY A 561 4.14 27.28 6.96
CA GLY A 561 2.81 26.78 6.61
C GLY A 561 2.80 26.07 5.25
N LEU A 562 2.48 24.78 5.30
CA LEU A 562 2.45 23.92 4.13
C LEU A 562 1.08 24.05 3.45
N VAL A 563 1.04 24.82 2.37
CA VAL A 563 -0.12 24.85 1.47
C VAL A 563 0.24 24.04 0.23
N PRO A 564 -0.43 22.89 -0.02
CA PRO A 564 -0.21 22.11 -1.22
C PRO A 564 -0.51 22.92 -2.47
N THR A 565 0.28 22.74 -3.51
CA THR A 565 0.11 23.41 -4.81
C THR A 565 0.34 22.44 -5.96
N ASN A 566 -0.25 22.71 -7.13
CA ASN A 566 -0.01 21.95 -8.37
C ASN A 566 1.22 22.45 -9.15
N ALA A 567 2.28 22.85 -8.47
CA ALA A 567 3.47 23.45 -9.12
C ALA A 567 4.51 22.41 -9.55
N GLY A 568 4.30 21.12 -9.26
CA GLY A 568 5.29 20.08 -9.54
C GLY A 568 5.19 19.53 -10.96
N SER A 569 6.34 19.23 -11.56
CA SER A 569 6.46 18.45 -12.80
C SER A 569 7.73 17.60 -12.77
N VAL A 570 7.72 16.49 -13.53
CA VAL A 570 8.88 15.61 -13.71
C VAL A 570 8.74 14.83 -15.01
N ARG A 571 9.85 14.53 -15.66
CA ARG A 571 9.95 13.59 -16.77
C ARG A 571 10.77 12.39 -16.34
N LEU A 572 10.17 11.22 -16.41
CA LEU A 572 10.79 9.93 -16.09
C LEU A 572 10.99 9.16 -17.39
N THR A 573 12.22 8.76 -17.66
CA THR A 573 12.54 7.86 -18.77
C THR A 573 13.29 6.66 -18.23
N GLY A 574 13.07 5.48 -18.79
CA GLY A 574 13.72 4.31 -18.26
C GLY A 574 13.48 3.04 -19.05
N ALA A 575 14.08 1.98 -18.53
CA ALA A 575 13.96 0.64 -19.06
C ALA A 575 13.79 -0.35 -17.91
N GLU A 576 12.96 -1.36 -18.13
CA GLU A 576 12.76 -2.46 -17.19
C GLU A 576 12.89 -3.80 -17.91
N LEU A 577 13.45 -4.76 -17.19
CA LEU A 577 13.59 -6.14 -17.62
C LEU A 577 13.11 -7.05 -16.48
N GLN A 578 12.30 -8.03 -16.85
CA GLN A 578 11.90 -9.14 -16.00
C GLN A 578 12.19 -10.45 -16.73
N VAL A 579 12.83 -11.37 -16.03
CA VAL A 579 13.09 -12.73 -16.51
C VAL A 579 12.60 -13.70 -15.45
N ASN A 580 11.75 -14.63 -15.83
CA ASN A 580 11.37 -15.78 -15.01
C ASN A 580 11.84 -17.03 -15.72
N LEU A 581 12.47 -17.94 -15.00
CA LEU A 581 13.05 -19.16 -15.54
C LEU A 581 12.63 -20.35 -14.69
N ARG A 582 12.14 -21.38 -15.34
CA ARG A 582 11.94 -22.72 -14.79
C ARG A 582 12.75 -23.69 -15.62
N PHE A 583 13.75 -24.30 -15.02
CA PHE A 583 14.59 -25.25 -15.71
C PHE A 583 14.44 -26.65 -15.11
N GLY A 584 13.90 -27.57 -15.90
CA GLY A 584 13.43 -28.86 -15.41
C GLY A 584 12.34 -28.71 -14.36
N SER A 585 12.15 -29.75 -13.53
CA SER A 585 11.23 -29.71 -12.39
C SER A 585 11.88 -29.15 -11.12
N GLU A 586 13.21 -28.99 -11.12
CA GLU A 586 13.99 -28.72 -9.93
C GLU A 586 14.33 -27.24 -9.71
N TRP A 587 14.58 -26.49 -10.80
CA TRP A 587 15.09 -25.14 -10.71
C TRP A 587 14.03 -24.10 -11.05
N ASN A 588 13.90 -23.09 -10.19
CA ASN A 588 13.10 -21.89 -10.45
C ASN A 588 13.92 -20.65 -10.13
N GLY A 589 13.88 -19.68 -11.02
CA GLY A 589 14.62 -18.44 -10.85
C GLY A 589 13.90 -17.23 -11.42
N TYR A 590 14.30 -16.07 -10.97
CA TYR A 590 13.89 -14.79 -11.52
C TYR A 590 15.06 -13.81 -11.53
N ALA A 591 15.04 -12.88 -12.46
CA ALA A 591 15.95 -11.74 -12.48
C ALA A 591 15.19 -10.50 -12.97
N ASN A 592 15.31 -9.41 -12.23
CA ASN A 592 14.63 -8.16 -12.52
C ASN A 592 15.62 -7.01 -12.45
N TYR A 593 15.47 -6.07 -13.36
CA TYR A 593 16.28 -4.86 -13.38
C TYR A 593 15.47 -3.67 -13.86
N ALA A 594 15.68 -2.52 -13.27
CA ALA A 594 15.15 -1.26 -13.73
C ALA A 594 16.21 -0.18 -13.72
N TYR A 595 16.25 0.58 -14.81
CA TYR A 595 16.98 1.82 -14.96
C TYR A 595 15.99 2.96 -15.06
N LEU A 596 16.16 3.99 -14.24
CA LEU A 596 15.32 5.17 -14.22
C LEU A 596 16.21 6.42 -14.35
N ASP A 597 15.81 7.32 -15.21
CA ASP A 597 16.38 8.65 -15.32
C ASP A 597 15.27 9.69 -15.08
N ASN A 598 15.46 10.52 -14.07
CA ASN A 598 14.52 11.56 -13.66
C ASN A 598 15.07 12.91 -14.11
N ARG A 599 14.38 13.53 -15.04
CA ARG A 599 14.77 14.83 -15.61
C ARG A 599 13.69 15.87 -15.37
N GLU A 600 14.08 17.12 -15.41
CA GLU A 600 13.18 18.27 -15.40
C GLU A 600 12.28 18.33 -14.14
N ALA A 601 12.70 17.71 -13.03
CA ALA A 601 11.92 17.78 -11.79
C ALA A 601 12.00 19.18 -11.18
N THR A 602 10.85 19.80 -10.98
CA THR A 602 10.73 21.15 -10.43
C THR A 602 10.78 21.21 -8.91
N ASN A 603 10.41 20.09 -8.25
CA ASN A 603 10.42 19.99 -6.80
C ASN A 603 11.62 19.17 -6.31
N ILE A 604 12.20 19.58 -5.17
CA ILE A 604 13.36 18.90 -4.57
C ILE A 604 13.06 17.43 -4.24
N LEU A 605 11.86 17.11 -3.76
CA LEU A 605 11.49 15.75 -3.41
C LEU A 605 11.41 14.86 -4.66
N GLU A 606 10.75 15.32 -5.72
CA GLU A 606 10.68 14.60 -6.99
C GLU A 606 12.06 14.46 -7.64
N ARG A 607 12.97 15.40 -7.37
CA ARG A 607 14.34 15.38 -7.89
C ARG A 607 15.23 14.39 -7.19
N THR A 608 15.00 14.12 -5.91
CA THR A 608 15.97 13.44 -5.04
C THR A 608 15.51 12.07 -4.56
N GLN A 609 14.20 11.81 -4.47
CA GLN A 609 13.64 10.58 -3.89
C GLN A 609 13.49 9.43 -4.90
N TRP A 610 14.52 9.12 -5.66
CA TRP A 610 14.51 8.02 -6.61
C TRP A 610 15.89 7.38 -6.75
N SER A 611 15.90 6.09 -7.05
CA SER A 611 17.11 5.33 -7.31
C SER A 611 17.26 5.09 -8.80
N ARG A 612 18.45 5.36 -9.35
CA ARG A 612 18.72 5.19 -10.78
C ARG A 612 18.72 3.73 -11.20
N HIS A 613 19.20 2.86 -10.35
CA HIS A 613 19.30 1.43 -10.58
C HIS A 613 18.61 0.68 -9.45
N SER A 614 17.74 -0.27 -9.79
CA SER A 614 17.15 -1.20 -8.85
C SER A 614 17.01 -2.57 -9.50
N GLY A 615 17.04 -3.62 -8.70
CA GLY A 615 16.86 -4.96 -9.24
C GLY A 615 16.86 -6.03 -8.18
N SER A 616 16.47 -7.22 -8.60
CA SER A 616 16.48 -8.41 -7.77
C SER A 616 16.77 -9.66 -8.61
N ILE A 617 17.39 -10.64 -7.98
CA ILE A 617 17.63 -11.96 -8.57
C ILE A 617 17.35 -13.02 -7.50
N GLY A 618 16.73 -14.11 -7.90
CA GLY A 618 16.47 -15.24 -7.02
C GLY A 618 16.63 -16.56 -7.77
N LEU A 619 17.12 -17.56 -7.06
CA LEU A 619 17.25 -18.91 -7.56
C LEU A 619 16.86 -19.90 -6.46
N SER A 620 16.03 -20.87 -6.79
CA SER A 620 15.66 -21.97 -5.89
C SER A 620 15.86 -23.31 -6.57
N ARG A 621 16.15 -24.35 -5.74
CA ARG A 621 16.31 -25.72 -6.20
C ARG A 621 15.57 -26.69 -5.27
N ASP A 622 14.88 -27.63 -5.88
CA ASP A 622 14.32 -28.82 -5.25
C ASP A 622 15.32 -29.97 -5.32
N PHE A 623 15.74 -30.51 -4.16
CA PHE A 623 16.76 -31.57 -4.06
C PHE A 623 16.18 -32.98 -3.98
N GLY A 624 14.83 -33.11 -4.03
CA GLY A 624 14.14 -34.35 -3.72
C GLY A 624 13.99 -34.57 -2.22
N GLY A 625 13.21 -35.61 -1.85
CA GLY A 625 12.92 -35.91 -0.43
C GLY A 625 12.25 -34.76 0.35
N GLY A 626 11.62 -33.85 -0.37
CA GLY A 626 10.95 -32.65 0.17
C GLY A 626 11.89 -31.50 0.52
N TRP A 627 13.21 -31.62 0.29
CA TRP A 627 14.17 -30.56 0.54
C TRP A 627 14.19 -29.52 -0.58
N GLN A 628 14.21 -28.25 -0.20
CA GLN A 628 14.28 -27.10 -1.09
C GLN A 628 15.21 -26.03 -0.49
N ALA A 629 16.05 -25.43 -1.30
CA ALA A 629 16.81 -24.25 -0.92
C ALA A 629 16.58 -23.11 -1.91
N ALA A 630 16.65 -21.89 -1.42
CA ALA A 630 16.56 -20.69 -2.25
C ALA A 630 17.54 -19.62 -1.75
N VAL A 631 18.04 -18.84 -2.71
CA VAL A 631 18.81 -17.61 -2.48
C VAL A 631 18.18 -16.49 -3.29
N ALA A 632 18.06 -15.32 -2.68
CA ALA A 632 17.60 -14.13 -3.38
C ALA A 632 18.44 -12.91 -2.96
N TYR A 633 18.63 -12.00 -3.89
CA TYR A 633 19.22 -10.69 -3.65
C TYR A 633 18.33 -9.61 -4.22
N ALA A 634 18.14 -8.52 -3.48
CA ALA A 634 17.47 -7.32 -3.96
C ALA A 634 18.27 -6.09 -3.57
N GLY A 635 18.42 -5.14 -4.50
CA GLY A 635 19.22 -3.96 -4.25
C GLY A 635 18.77 -2.75 -5.06
N GLN A 636 19.19 -1.59 -4.60
CA GLN A 636 18.98 -0.32 -5.29
C GLN A 636 20.14 0.65 -5.03
N SER A 637 20.40 1.52 -5.98
CA SER A 637 21.36 2.60 -5.81
C SER A 637 20.87 3.63 -4.80
N GLY A 638 21.79 4.37 -4.19
CA GLY A 638 21.44 5.51 -3.35
C GLY A 638 20.65 6.56 -4.12
N ASN A 639 19.97 7.42 -3.38
CA ASN A 639 19.22 8.54 -3.95
C ASN A 639 19.80 9.89 -3.49
N GLY A 640 19.36 10.98 -4.13
CA GLY A 640 19.82 12.33 -3.82
C GLY A 640 19.30 12.86 -2.48
N TYR A 641 18.43 12.14 -1.78
CA TYR A 641 17.91 12.50 -0.46
C TYR A 641 18.65 11.79 0.67
N GLN A 642 19.94 11.58 0.49
CA GLN A 642 20.87 10.97 1.47
C GLN A 642 20.58 9.51 1.81
N GLN A 643 19.70 8.84 1.10
CA GLN A 643 19.54 7.40 1.24
C GLN A 643 20.73 6.69 0.61
N SER A 644 21.46 5.92 1.40
CA SER A 644 22.55 5.09 0.91
C SER A 644 22.06 4.00 -0.04
N ALA A 645 22.97 3.46 -0.86
CA ALA A 645 22.69 2.25 -1.60
C ALA A 645 22.28 1.15 -0.64
N TYR A 646 21.33 0.34 -1.05
CA TYR A 646 20.72 -0.71 -0.24
C TYR A 646 20.88 -2.05 -0.96
N GLY A 647 21.27 -3.07 -0.22
CA GLY A 647 21.31 -4.45 -0.68
C GLY A 647 20.85 -5.39 0.43
N ARG A 648 20.10 -6.42 0.06
CA ARG A 648 19.63 -7.46 0.97
C ARG A 648 19.77 -8.83 0.30
N THR A 649 20.39 -9.77 1.01
CA THR A 649 20.47 -11.18 0.65
C THR A 649 19.56 -12.00 1.55
N ASP A 650 18.75 -12.88 0.98
CA ASP A 650 17.89 -13.83 1.66
C ASP A 650 18.33 -15.26 1.32
N LEU A 651 18.49 -16.11 2.33
CA LEU A 651 18.74 -17.53 2.21
C LEU A 651 17.60 -18.29 2.87
N VAL A 652 17.06 -19.29 2.19
CA VAL A 652 15.96 -20.11 2.69
C VAL A 652 16.28 -21.58 2.48
N LEU A 653 16.08 -22.36 3.52
CA LEU A 653 16.13 -23.82 3.48
C LEU A 653 14.81 -24.35 4.03
N SER A 654 14.13 -25.20 3.29
CA SER A 654 12.88 -25.80 3.74
C SER A 654 12.86 -27.31 3.48
N ARG A 655 12.07 -28.01 4.29
CA ARG A 655 11.76 -29.42 4.11
C ARG A 655 10.27 -29.65 4.28
N ALA A 656 9.64 -30.22 3.25
CA ALA A 656 8.28 -30.73 3.30
C ALA A 656 8.31 -32.23 3.56
N PHE A 657 7.42 -32.71 4.43
CA PHE A 657 7.27 -34.13 4.72
C PHE A 657 5.81 -34.42 5.15
N ASP A 658 5.36 -35.60 4.84
CA ASP A 658 4.01 -36.03 5.17
C ASP A 658 4.05 -36.98 6.38
N VAL A 659 3.16 -36.72 7.36
CA VAL A 659 2.89 -37.62 8.49
C VAL A 659 1.43 -37.97 8.43
N ASP A 660 1.11 -39.21 8.16
CA ASP A 660 -0.21 -39.69 7.82
C ASP A 660 -0.79 -38.93 6.63
N ARG A 661 -1.88 -38.19 6.85
CA ARG A 661 -2.57 -37.37 5.83
C ARG A 661 -2.26 -35.89 5.94
N VAL A 662 -1.34 -35.51 6.81
CA VAL A 662 -1.01 -34.13 7.14
C VAL A 662 0.35 -33.78 6.56
N ARG A 663 0.39 -32.70 5.81
CA ARG A 663 1.62 -32.19 5.23
C ARG A 663 2.25 -31.17 6.16
N TRP A 664 3.50 -31.42 6.51
CA TRP A 664 4.35 -30.54 7.31
C TRP A 664 5.40 -29.86 6.44
N ARG A 665 5.72 -28.62 6.76
CA ARG A 665 6.86 -27.91 6.18
C ARG A 665 7.61 -27.15 7.26
N ALA A 666 8.86 -27.48 7.45
CA ALA A 666 9.81 -26.73 8.27
C ALA A 666 10.63 -25.82 7.37
N THR A 667 10.78 -24.56 7.73
CA THR A 667 11.55 -23.56 6.96
C THR A 667 12.49 -22.81 7.90
N PHE A 668 13.74 -22.68 7.49
CA PHE A 668 14.75 -21.81 8.09
C PHE A 668 15.07 -20.71 7.10
N GLY A 669 15.02 -19.45 7.52
CA GLY A 669 15.37 -18.29 6.72
C GLY A 669 16.42 -17.42 7.38
N LEU A 670 17.33 -16.87 6.59
CA LEU A 670 18.35 -15.93 7.00
C LEU A 670 18.33 -14.72 6.06
N GLN A 671 18.34 -13.53 6.63
CA GLN A 671 18.32 -12.27 5.90
C GLN A 671 19.53 -11.43 6.30
N ARG A 672 20.25 -10.90 5.32
CA ARG A 672 21.42 -10.05 5.57
C ARG A 672 21.28 -8.74 4.77
N LEU A 673 21.47 -7.61 5.45
CA LEU A 673 21.63 -6.30 4.84
C LEU A 673 23.11 -6.02 4.58
N ASP A 674 23.45 -5.51 3.39
CA ASP A 674 24.83 -5.19 3.01
C ASP A 674 25.35 -3.98 3.77
N SER A 675 24.48 -2.99 4.05
CA SER A 675 24.81 -1.80 4.82
C SER A 675 23.70 -1.45 5.82
N PRO A 676 23.99 -0.69 6.88
CA PRO A 676 22.96 -0.13 7.73
C PRO A 676 22.02 0.73 6.88
N LEU A 677 20.73 0.51 7.01
CA LEU A 677 19.75 1.32 6.32
C LEU A 677 19.62 2.67 7.04
N ALA A 678 19.96 3.76 6.36
CA ALA A 678 19.61 5.11 6.80
C ALA A 678 18.31 5.51 6.13
N THR A 679 17.32 5.89 6.92
CA THR A 679 16.07 6.48 6.45
C THR A 679 15.94 7.88 7.01
N TYR A 680 15.49 8.81 6.17
CA TYR A 680 15.27 10.19 6.57
C TYR A 680 13.77 10.46 6.61
N SER A 681 13.32 11.08 7.70
CA SER A 681 11.96 11.61 7.78
C SER A 681 11.95 13.02 7.17
N ILE A 682 11.05 13.25 6.23
CA ILE A 682 10.80 14.58 5.67
C ILE A 682 9.88 15.32 6.65
N GLY A 683 10.34 16.43 7.20
CA GLY A 683 9.50 17.31 8.03
C GLY A 683 9.98 17.53 9.45
N SER A 684 11.01 16.83 9.92
CA SER A 684 11.75 17.25 11.12
C SER A 684 12.94 18.11 10.73
N ALA A 685 13.24 19.14 11.50
CA ALA A 685 14.41 19.99 11.31
C ALA A 685 15.74 19.22 11.49
N GLU A 686 15.68 17.99 11.99
CA GLU A 686 16.80 17.07 12.12
C GLU A 686 16.50 15.77 11.36
N PRO A 687 17.48 15.26 10.60
CA PRO A 687 17.38 13.94 9.99
C PRO A 687 17.28 12.90 11.10
N LEU A 688 16.11 12.30 11.27
CA LEU A 688 15.98 11.10 12.09
C LEU A 688 16.67 9.96 11.34
N GLU A 689 17.95 9.78 11.59
CA GLU A 689 18.70 8.63 11.15
C GLU A 689 18.18 7.39 11.89
N SER A 690 17.19 6.71 11.35
CA SER A 690 16.94 5.33 11.77
C SER A 690 18.01 4.45 11.11
N ARG A 691 19.20 4.41 11.70
CA ARG A 691 20.22 3.44 11.32
C ARG A 691 19.92 2.15 12.06
N ARG A 692 19.61 1.11 11.32
CA ARG A 692 19.46 -0.22 11.90
C ARG A 692 20.83 -0.81 12.22
N SER A 693 21.02 -1.24 13.48
CA SER A 693 22.17 -2.06 13.86
C SER A 693 22.04 -3.50 13.34
N ASN A 694 20.82 -4.00 13.19
CA ASN A 694 20.53 -5.42 12.89
C ASN A 694 20.70 -5.71 11.40
N ARG A 695 21.92 -6.03 10.99
CA ARG A 695 22.23 -6.44 9.62
C ARG A 695 21.84 -7.89 9.33
N LEU A 696 21.75 -8.72 10.35
CA LEU A 696 21.46 -10.14 10.24
C LEU A 696 20.20 -10.47 11.00
N ALA A 697 19.23 -11.07 10.34
CA ALA A 697 18.00 -11.57 10.95
C ALA A 697 17.73 -12.99 10.47
N GLY A 698 17.26 -13.85 11.36
CA GLY A 698 16.90 -15.22 11.04
C GLY A 698 15.52 -15.57 11.57
N TYR A 699 14.90 -16.59 10.96
CA TYR A 699 13.65 -17.12 11.46
C TYR A 699 13.53 -18.64 11.22
N VAL A 700 12.73 -19.28 12.04
CA VAL A 700 12.27 -20.65 11.86
C VAL A 700 10.75 -20.64 11.77
N ARG A 701 10.20 -21.34 10.78
CA ARG A 701 8.76 -21.49 10.56
C ARG A 701 8.41 -22.95 10.44
N LEU A 702 7.31 -23.33 11.11
CA LEU A 702 6.68 -24.62 10.94
C LEU A 702 5.26 -24.40 10.44
N ALA A 703 4.90 -25.04 9.32
CA ALA A 703 3.55 -25.03 8.78
C ALA A 703 3.00 -26.44 8.68
N VAL A 704 1.71 -26.57 8.93
CA VAL A 704 0.96 -27.81 8.83
C VAL A 704 -0.26 -27.58 7.97
N THR A 705 -0.48 -28.47 7.00
CA THR A 705 -1.62 -28.39 6.07
C THR A 705 -2.40 -29.71 6.14
N VAL A 706 -3.70 -29.60 6.38
CA VAL A 706 -4.65 -30.71 6.32
C VAL A 706 -5.39 -30.59 4.98
N PRO A 707 -5.29 -31.60 4.10
CA PRO A 707 -5.89 -31.59 2.75
C PRO A 707 -7.39 -31.40 2.76
#